data_08176fd751c21be69a47bd7dea71b3ee
#
_entry.id   08176fd751c21be69a47bd7dea71b3ee
#
_cell.length_a   1.000
_cell.length_b   1.000
_cell.length_c   1.000
_cell.angle_alpha   90.00
_cell.angle_beta   90.00
_cell.angle_gamma   90.00
#
_symmetry.space_group_name_H-M   'P 1'
#
loop_
_entity.id
_entity.type
_entity.pdbx_description
1 polymer ?
#
loop_
_entity_poly.entity_id
_entity_poly.type
_entity_poly.pdbx_seq_one_letter_code
_entity_poly.pdbx_strand_id
1 'polypeptide(L)'
;MSLAAAWVWPPLAVIVVWPLLFVVPGWAIVCWARPRIGATGRLGVAIVLSVALSAHLVYWLSLATGGYRQETIFAVAALLAIPIPLGFLRGGAGAVGTQLGAAWRAVRRDWFAFTVAGASAGFVGAVLQSGLWRATPDGISAGGSNWSDLGVHLSIAQSVNAGNFPPQVPYFAGEPLVYHWFADFHAAIAARAAGIFAVPSFVVSSAILAGALALLVHGLSRTLLRGRGARRAAVLAAVLVIFAGGLGWMRLLGDLANGFGDLPTLVIGNSYDNSWLTDWPFFRIPSVMGTGLLVHRATTAGLPMLLGAVLLLLAGLPTARARAAGWRDRPLLIVLAGLLGALLAPFHFFFFPAFLVLALGWVVVGGRLFDAHAPRNAALLLAPYALAIPFAIGPALQAGGSGALRWVAGWESAPMADGPWAVLFFYATNLGIPFLLALLALFLPRLPGRGFLAFWLVTMFVVPNVVQVSAIGFDMNKYFQAMWIAVALLAAWLIRRWPAPAVAAVLLLSIPSPLLVSAWTALNREVVLGWSEVEAADWIAANTPERSVFVTNGWLNSPTDPAGRLRLLTFTPYIANLGYSPDQRHALVDTIYCSADPQHAAELTRTLGATYLLDTGPPRDCPRTNFDGSPDWELAYERSGVRIWRVTGGLASVDRPASLSFGR
;
A
#
# COMPACT_ATOMS: atom_id res chain seq x y z
N MET A 1 -11.24 -5.11 24.91
CA MET A 1 -12.11 -4.33 23.98
C MET A 1 -12.61 -5.33 22.95
N SER A 2 -13.92 -5.52 22.83
CA SER A 2 -14.45 -6.50 21.87
C SER A 2 -14.07 -6.09 20.45
N LEU A 3 -13.54 -7.03 19.66
CA LEU A 3 -13.19 -6.81 18.25
C LEU A 3 -14.42 -6.45 17.40
N ALA A 4 -15.63 -6.80 17.86
CA ALA A 4 -16.89 -6.38 17.25
C ALA A 4 -17.11 -4.85 17.33
N ALA A 5 -16.56 -4.16 18.34
CA ALA A 5 -16.66 -2.72 18.56
C ALA A 5 -15.43 -1.94 18.03
N ALA A 6 -14.85 -2.37 16.90
CA ALA A 6 -13.57 -1.87 16.37
C ALA A 6 -13.56 -0.38 15.96
N TRP A 7 -14.74 0.26 15.79
CA TRP A 7 -14.85 1.63 15.28
C TRP A 7 -14.89 2.68 16.40
N VAL A 8 -13.83 2.74 17.20
CA VAL A 8 -13.69 3.77 18.24
C VAL A 8 -12.69 4.83 17.81
N TRP A 9 -13.05 6.11 17.96
CA TRP A 9 -12.26 7.26 17.58
C TRP A 9 -11.94 8.13 18.82
N PRO A 10 -10.80 7.90 19.54
CA PRO A 10 -10.44 8.75 20.66
C PRO A 10 -10.06 10.16 20.21
N PRO A 11 -10.83 11.21 20.60
CA PRO A 11 -10.67 12.55 20.01
C PRO A 11 -9.28 13.14 20.23
N LEU A 12 -8.69 12.97 21.43
CA LEU A 12 -7.37 13.55 21.74
C LEU A 12 -6.27 12.95 20.86
N ALA A 13 -6.27 11.63 20.64
CA ALA A 13 -5.27 11.01 19.79
C ALA A 13 -5.40 11.46 18.33
N VAL A 14 -6.64 11.56 17.82
CA VAL A 14 -6.92 12.04 16.46
C VAL A 14 -6.51 13.50 16.27
N ILE A 15 -6.78 14.36 17.27
CA ILE A 15 -6.52 15.80 17.16
C ILE A 15 -5.04 16.15 17.43
N VAL A 16 -4.36 15.41 18.31
CA VAL A 16 -3.00 15.76 18.75
C VAL A 16 -1.95 14.87 18.10
N VAL A 17 -2.09 13.54 18.21
CA VAL A 17 -1.03 12.61 17.80
C VAL A 17 -1.01 12.44 16.27
N TRP A 18 -2.15 12.23 15.66
CA TRP A 18 -2.18 11.98 14.21
C TRP A 18 -1.68 13.14 13.35
N PRO A 19 -1.97 14.43 13.64
CA PRO A 19 -1.32 15.53 12.92
C PRO A 19 0.21 15.47 12.96
N LEU A 20 0.80 15.04 14.09
CA LEU A 20 2.25 14.87 14.21
C LEU A 20 2.77 13.72 13.36
N LEU A 21 2.01 12.63 13.23
CA LEU A 21 2.40 11.48 12.41
C LEU A 21 2.21 11.73 10.90
N PHE A 22 1.18 12.51 10.51
CA PHE A 22 0.78 12.63 9.10
C PHE A 22 1.16 13.95 8.41
N VAL A 23 1.36 15.06 9.13
CA VAL A 23 1.46 16.37 8.47
C VAL A 23 2.59 17.26 9.02
N VAL A 24 2.68 17.41 10.33
CA VAL A 24 3.45 18.48 10.97
C VAL A 24 4.95 18.41 10.68
N PRO A 25 5.65 17.27 10.82
CA PRO A 25 7.09 17.19 10.59
C PRO A 25 7.48 17.53 9.16
N GLY A 26 6.78 16.94 8.21
CA GLY A 26 7.03 17.20 6.79
C GLY A 26 6.68 18.63 6.41
N TRP A 27 5.64 19.23 7.02
CA TRP A 27 5.32 20.64 6.81
C TRP A 27 6.44 21.56 7.30
N ALA A 28 7.02 21.29 8.46
CA ALA A 28 8.17 22.03 8.98
C ALA A 28 9.38 21.96 8.03
N ILE A 29 9.69 20.75 7.52
CA ILE A 29 10.76 20.55 6.54
C ILE A 29 10.48 21.32 5.24
N VAL A 30 9.25 21.23 4.72
CA VAL A 30 8.85 21.94 3.49
C VAL A 30 8.90 23.46 3.67
N CYS A 31 8.51 23.98 4.83
CA CYS A 31 8.63 25.41 5.16
C CYS A 31 10.08 25.87 5.20
N TRP A 32 10.98 25.03 5.72
CA TRP A 32 12.41 25.32 5.76
C TRP A 32 13.06 25.19 4.38
N ALA A 33 12.78 24.10 3.66
CA ALA A 33 13.36 23.83 2.34
C ALA A 33 12.79 24.72 1.23
N ARG A 34 11.57 25.26 1.40
CA ARG A 34 10.86 26.17 0.47
C ARG A 34 10.88 25.70 -1.01
N PRO A 35 10.44 24.48 -1.33
CA PRO A 35 10.42 24.01 -2.70
C PRO A 35 9.46 24.84 -3.56
N ARG A 36 9.81 25.06 -4.83
CA ARG A 36 9.01 25.84 -5.79
C ARG A 36 7.99 24.97 -6.52
N ILE A 37 7.13 24.26 -5.79
CA ILE A 37 6.16 23.26 -6.30
C ILE A 37 4.68 23.64 -6.08
N GLY A 38 4.42 24.90 -5.77
CA GLY A 38 3.05 25.34 -5.43
C GLY A 38 2.57 24.86 -4.06
N ALA A 39 1.39 25.31 -3.65
CA ALA A 39 0.86 24.98 -2.31
C ALA A 39 0.39 23.54 -2.20
N THR A 40 -0.30 23.01 -3.23
CA THR A 40 -0.77 21.62 -3.28
C THR A 40 0.40 20.65 -3.26
N GLY A 41 1.43 20.86 -4.08
CA GLY A 41 2.64 20.05 -4.05
C GLY A 41 3.36 20.10 -2.69
N ARG A 42 3.42 21.27 -2.04
CA ARG A 42 4.02 21.41 -0.70
C ARG A 42 3.27 20.62 0.36
N LEU A 43 1.93 20.70 0.37
CA LEU A 43 1.12 19.95 1.34
C LEU A 43 1.22 18.44 1.10
N GLY A 44 1.12 18.00 -0.17
CA GLY A 44 1.29 16.60 -0.51
C GLY A 44 2.67 16.05 -0.11
N VAL A 45 3.77 16.79 -0.40
CA VAL A 45 5.13 16.42 0.04
C VAL A 45 5.23 16.41 1.57
N ALA A 46 4.61 17.36 2.26
CA ALA A 46 4.61 17.40 3.73
C ALA A 46 3.97 16.14 4.32
N ILE A 47 2.83 15.70 3.77
CA ILE A 47 2.15 14.48 4.23
C ILE A 47 3.05 13.26 4.04
N VAL A 48 3.57 13.03 2.85
CA VAL A 48 4.37 11.81 2.59
C VAL A 48 5.71 11.80 3.33
N LEU A 49 6.33 12.96 3.53
CA LEU A 49 7.53 13.07 4.38
C LEU A 49 7.22 12.77 5.85
N SER A 50 6.07 13.24 6.36
CA SER A 50 5.67 12.95 7.75
C SER A 50 5.45 11.46 7.97
N VAL A 51 4.70 10.81 7.06
CA VAL A 51 4.44 9.36 7.10
C VAL A 51 5.75 8.57 7.03
N ALA A 52 6.63 8.91 6.08
CA ALA A 52 7.91 8.24 5.93
C ALA A 52 8.80 8.40 7.17
N LEU A 53 8.95 9.63 7.67
CA LEU A 53 9.84 9.93 8.80
C LEU A 53 9.31 9.33 10.10
N SER A 54 8.00 9.44 10.39
CA SER A 54 7.43 8.88 11.61
C SER A 54 7.59 7.37 11.68
N ALA A 55 7.28 6.64 10.60
CA ALA A 55 7.47 5.20 10.55
C ALA A 55 8.94 4.79 10.75
N HIS A 56 9.86 5.41 10.01
CA HIS A 56 11.28 5.08 10.12
C HIS A 56 11.87 5.44 11.48
N LEU A 57 11.55 6.61 12.04
CA LEU A 57 12.06 7.00 13.35
C LEU A 57 11.54 6.09 14.46
N VAL A 58 10.25 5.73 14.43
CA VAL A 58 9.71 4.75 15.39
C VAL A 58 10.40 3.39 15.22
N TYR A 59 10.59 2.93 13.99
CA TYR A 59 11.29 1.66 13.73
C TYR A 59 12.71 1.66 14.30
N TRP A 60 13.53 2.65 13.94
CA TRP A 60 14.93 2.70 14.38
C TRP A 60 15.07 2.95 15.88
N LEU A 61 14.23 3.80 16.47
CA LEU A 61 14.24 4.03 17.90
C LEU A 61 13.79 2.77 18.67
N SER A 62 12.79 2.04 18.16
CA SER A 62 12.35 0.78 18.73
C SER A 62 13.44 -0.29 18.70
N LEU A 63 14.22 -0.37 17.62
CA LEU A 63 15.40 -1.25 17.55
C LEU A 63 16.46 -0.84 18.57
N ALA A 64 16.77 0.45 18.67
CA ALA A 64 17.79 0.97 19.59
C ALA A 64 17.40 0.80 21.08
N THR A 65 16.11 0.82 21.39
CA THR A 65 15.57 0.67 22.77
C THR A 65 15.17 -0.77 23.12
N GLY A 66 15.40 -1.73 22.21
CA GLY A 66 15.10 -3.13 22.43
C GLY A 66 13.62 -3.51 22.37
N GLY A 67 12.74 -2.67 21.82
CA GLY A 67 11.33 -3.04 21.65
C GLY A 67 10.43 -1.91 21.16
N TYR A 68 9.35 -2.31 20.50
CA TYR A 68 8.30 -1.40 20.03
C TYR A 68 7.27 -1.17 21.14
N ARG A 69 7.25 0.05 21.68
CA ARG A 69 6.42 0.44 22.82
C ARG A 69 5.70 1.75 22.55
N GLN A 70 4.64 2.02 23.30
CA GLN A 70 3.87 3.26 23.18
C GLN A 70 4.72 4.51 23.53
N GLU A 71 5.61 4.39 24.53
CA GLU A 71 6.55 5.43 24.93
C GLU A 71 7.50 5.80 23.78
N THR A 72 7.94 4.83 22.99
CA THR A 72 8.79 5.06 21.80
C THR A 72 8.04 5.91 20.78
N ILE A 73 6.75 5.66 20.57
CA ILE A 73 5.92 6.43 19.64
C ILE A 73 5.78 7.88 20.15
N PHE A 74 5.50 8.07 21.43
CA PHE A 74 5.38 9.41 22.01
C PHE A 74 6.71 10.16 22.02
N ALA A 75 7.83 9.47 22.27
CA ALA A 75 9.17 10.07 22.17
C ALA A 75 9.45 10.57 20.75
N VAL A 76 9.13 9.77 19.74
CA VAL A 76 9.25 10.17 18.33
C VAL A 76 8.28 11.33 18.00
N ALA A 77 7.03 11.27 18.45
CA ALA A 77 6.08 12.37 18.25
C ALA A 77 6.56 13.67 18.89
N ALA A 78 7.14 13.62 20.10
CA ALA A 78 7.75 14.76 20.76
C ALA A 78 8.95 15.30 19.98
N LEU A 79 9.85 14.43 19.50
CA LEU A 79 10.97 14.80 18.64
C LEU A 79 10.49 15.50 17.36
N LEU A 80 9.48 14.95 16.71
CA LEU A 80 8.88 15.49 15.49
C LEU A 80 8.10 16.80 15.73
N ALA A 81 7.72 17.10 16.97
CA ALA A 81 7.08 18.36 17.36
C ALA A 81 8.09 19.50 17.60
N ILE A 82 9.38 19.22 17.84
CA ILE A 82 10.42 20.24 18.14
C ILE A 82 10.45 21.42 17.16
N PRO A 83 10.28 21.24 15.83
CA PRO A 83 10.26 22.37 14.90
C PRO A 83 9.14 23.40 15.16
N ILE A 84 8.06 23.02 15.86
CA ILE A 84 6.93 23.92 16.16
C ILE A 84 7.38 25.08 17.09
N PRO A 85 7.85 24.82 18.33
CA PRO A 85 8.29 25.88 19.22
C PRO A 85 9.48 26.64 18.66
N LEU A 86 10.42 25.98 17.96
CA LEU A 86 11.54 26.69 17.32
C LEU A 86 11.07 27.67 16.25
N GLY A 87 10.02 27.36 15.50
CA GLY A 87 9.39 28.28 14.56
C GLY A 87 8.75 29.48 15.24
N PHE A 88 8.08 29.27 16.37
CA PHE A 88 7.52 30.36 17.20
C PHE A 88 8.61 31.26 17.80
N LEU A 89 9.68 30.67 18.34
CA LEU A 89 10.79 31.42 18.92
C LEU A 89 11.50 32.31 17.88
N ARG A 90 11.61 31.86 16.63
CA ARG A 90 12.27 32.59 15.54
C ARG A 90 11.38 33.62 14.85
N GLY A 91 10.07 33.44 14.81
CA GLY A 91 9.16 34.25 14.00
C GLY A 91 8.05 34.98 14.76
N GLY A 92 7.84 34.66 16.02
CA GLY A 92 6.73 35.18 16.82
C GLY A 92 5.32 34.80 16.31
N ALA A 93 4.28 35.22 17.03
CA ALA A 93 2.87 34.96 16.64
C ALA A 93 2.49 35.57 15.29
N GLY A 94 3.12 36.69 14.89
CA GLY A 94 2.90 37.33 13.61
C GLY A 94 3.31 36.48 12.40
N ALA A 95 4.38 35.67 12.54
CA ALA A 95 4.80 34.75 11.47
C ALA A 95 3.80 33.64 11.24
N VAL A 96 3.14 33.14 12.28
CA VAL A 96 2.08 32.13 12.17
C VAL A 96 0.86 32.71 11.46
N GLY A 97 0.42 33.91 11.84
CA GLY A 97 -0.68 34.61 11.16
C GLY A 97 -0.41 34.84 9.66
N THR A 98 0.83 35.22 9.31
CA THR A 98 1.22 35.38 7.90
C THR A 98 1.23 34.07 7.14
N GLN A 99 1.67 32.96 7.75
CA GLN A 99 1.65 31.63 7.14
C GLN A 99 0.21 31.10 6.96
N LEU A 100 -0.66 31.27 7.95
CA LEU A 100 -2.07 30.91 7.85
C LEU A 100 -2.78 31.73 6.76
N GLY A 101 -2.52 33.02 6.70
CA GLY A 101 -3.03 33.88 5.64
C GLY A 101 -2.52 33.49 4.25
N ALA A 102 -1.26 33.06 4.12
CA ALA A 102 -0.70 32.53 2.87
C ALA A 102 -1.33 31.19 2.48
N ALA A 103 -1.54 30.30 3.45
CA ALA A 103 -2.22 29.03 3.24
C ALA A 103 -3.67 29.24 2.76
N TRP A 104 -4.40 30.15 3.42
CA TRP A 104 -5.77 30.50 3.02
C TRP A 104 -5.85 31.08 1.60
N ARG A 105 -4.95 32.00 1.24
CA ARG A 105 -4.87 32.52 -0.13
C ARG A 105 -4.56 31.42 -1.14
N ALA A 106 -3.72 30.45 -0.78
CA ALA A 106 -3.40 29.31 -1.63
C ALA A 106 -4.61 28.40 -1.84
N VAL A 107 -5.38 28.10 -0.79
CA VAL A 107 -6.62 27.33 -0.87
C VAL A 107 -7.62 28.04 -1.77
N ARG A 108 -7.87 29.35 -1.55
CA ARG A 108 -8.77 30.11 -2.41
C ARG A 108 -8.35 30.14 -3.88
N ARG A 109 -7.04 30.24 -4.13
CA ARG A 109 -6.50 30.26 -5.50
C ARG A 109 -6.67 28.93 -6.23
N ASP A 110 -6.39 27.83 -5.55
CA ASP A 110 -6.37 26.49 -6.14
C ASP A 110 -7.49 25.59 -5.54
N TRP A 111 -8.65 26.19 -5.18
CA TRP A 111 -9.73 25.56 -4.43
C TRP A 111 -10.25 24.27 -5.10
N PHE A 112 -10.36 24.22 -6.43
CA PHE A 112 -10.74 23.00 -7.14
C PHE A 112 -9.79 21.82 -6.84
N ALA A 113 -8.49 22.08 -6.74
CA ALA A 113 -7.53 21.03 -6.42
C ALA A 113 -7.70 20.51 -4.99
N PHE A 114 -7.99 21.40 -4.04
CA PHE A 114 -8.30 21.02 -2.66
C PHE A 114 -9.65 20.30 -2.55
N THR A 115 -10.64 20.69 -3.36
CA THR A 115 -11.91 19.95 -3.45
C THR A 115 -11.72 18.55 -3.99
N VAL A 116 -10.94 18.36 -5.06
CA VAL A 116 -10.62 17.02 -5.58
C VAL A 116 -9.88 16.20 -4.53
N ALA A 117 -8.92 16.79 -3.82
CA ALA A 117 -8.20 16.07 -2.76
C ALA A 117 -9.11 15.68 -1.59
N GLY A 118 -9.97 16.58 -1.14
CA GLY A 118 -10.96 16.31 -0.10
C GLY A 118 -11.99 15.26 -0.55
N ALA A 119 -12.47 15.35 -1.79
CA ALA A 119 -13.39 14.37 -2.37
C ALA A 119 -12.71 12.98 -2.49
N SER A 120 -11.44 12.93 -2.91
CA SER A 120 -10.67 11.68 -2.97
C SER A 120 -10.50 11.05 -1.58
N ALA A 121 -10.12 11.85 -0.59
CA ALA A 121 -9.98 11.40 0.79
C ALA A 121 -11.33 10.93 1.37
N GLY A 122 -12.39 11.72 1.21
CA GLY A 122 -13.73 11.39 1.69
C GLY A 122 -14.31 10.16 1.01
N PHE A 123 -14.14 10.04 -0.31
CA PHE A 123 -14.63 8.90 -1.08
C PHE A 123 -13.92 7.61 -0.68
N VAL A 124 -12.58 7.58 -0.67
CA VAL A 124 -11.81 6.40 -0.25
C VAL A 124 -12.11 6.05 1.20
N GLY A 125 -12.16 7.04 2.10
CA GLY A 125 -12.53 6.84 3.49
C GLY A 125 -13.93 6.21 3.64
N ALA A 126 -14.92 6.71 2.91
CA ALA A 126 -16.30 6.19 2.97
C ALA A 126 -16.40 4.76 2.42
N VAL A 127 -15.73 4.46 1.30
CA VAL A 127 -15.72 3.11 0.71
C VAL A 127 -15.05 2.12 1.68
N LEU A 128 -13.89 2.47 2.24
CA LEU A 128 -13.19 1.60 3.19
C LEU A 128 -13.93 1.49 4.53
N GLN A 129 -14.54 2.58 5.01
CA GLN A 129 -15.38 2.55 6.20
C GLN A 129 -16.57 1.59 6.03
N SER A 130 -17.17 1.52 4.85
CA SER A 130 -18.26 0.58 4.56
C SER A 130 -17.80 -0.82 4.18
N GLY A 131 -16.60 -0.96 3.60
CA GLY A 131 -16.08 -2.21 3.06
C GLY A 131 -15.15 -3.01 3.97
N LEU A 132 -14.59 -2.41 5.04
CA LEU A 132 -13.69 -3.11 5.96
C LEU A 132 -14.36 -3.42 7.30
N TRP A 133 -14.17 -4.64 7.80
CA TRP A 133 -14.51 -5.05 9.17
C TRP A 133 -15.95 -4.70 9.57
N ARG A 134 -16.92 -5.22 8.84
CA ARG A 134 -18.35 -4.94 9.05
C ARG A 134 -19.06 -6.10 9.71
N ALA A 135 -19.79 -5.82 10.79
CA ALA A 135 -20.67 -6.79 11.42
C ALA A 135 -21.84 -7.12 10.46
N THR A 136 -22.08 -8.41 10.27
CA THR A 136 -23.21 -9.00 9.53
C THR A 136 -23.89 -10.05 10.41
N PRO A 137 -25.04 -10.61 10.04
CA PRO A 137 -25.65 -11.72 10.79
C PRO A 137 -24.72 -12.92 10.97
N ASP A 138 -23.87 -13.21 9.98
CA ASP A 138 -23.01 -14.40 9.93
C ASP A 138 -21.62 -14.20 10.56
N GLY A 139 -21.23 -12.96 10.86
CA GLY A 139 -19.92 -12.64 11.41
C GLY A 139 -19.39 -11.27 10.98
N ILE A 140 -18.08 -11.14 10.99
CA ILE A 140 -17.38 -9.97 10.46
C ILE A 140 -17.07 -10.19 8.98
N SER A 141 -17.43 -9.23 8.14
CA SER A 141 -17.23 -9.27 6.70
C SER A 141 -16.28 -8.18 6.20
N ALA A 142 -15.69 -8.41 5.03
CA ALA A 142 -15.00 -7.41 4.24
C ALA A 142 -15.43 -7.48 2.78
N GLY A 143 -15.44 -6.33 2.10
CA GLY A 143 -15.93 -6.22 0.74
C GLY A 143 -14.82 -6.20 -0.31
N GLY A 144 -15.15 -6.68 -1.50
CA GLY A 144 -14.22 -6.75 -2.60
C GLY A 144 -13.01 -7.63 -2.28
N SER A 145 -11.85 -7.32 -2.84
CA SER A 145 -10.62 -8.09 -2.56
C SER A 145 -10.13 -7.98 -1.10
N ASN A 146 -10.73 -7.11 -0.28
CA ASN A 146 -10.33 -7.01 1.13
C ASN A 146 -10.68 -8.26 1.94
N TRP A 147 -11.63 -9.10 1.51
CA TRP A 147 -11.94 -10.34 2.21
C TRP A 147 -10.72 -11.29 2.28
N SER A 148 -9.85 -11.24 1.29
CA SER A 148 -8.62 -12.03 1.24
C SER A 148 -7.41 -11.25 1.81
N ASP A 149 -7.25 -9.97 1.48
CA ASP A 149 -6.05 -9.20 1.81
C ASP A 149 -6.06 -8.64 3.24
N LEU A 150 -7.24 -8.39 3.82
CA LEU A 150 -7.35 -7.79 5.15
C LEU A 150 -6.65 -8.62 6.23
N GLY A 151 -6.75 -9.95 6.18
CA GLY A 151 -6.09 -10.84 7.14
C GLY A 151 -4.56 -10.65 7.18
N VAL A 152 -3.93 -10.49 6.02
CA VAL A 152 -2.49 -10.23 5.92
C VAL A 152 -2.12 -8.90 6.57
N HIS A 153 -2.76 -7.81 6.15
CA HIS A 153 -2.46 -6.46 6.67
C HIS A 153 -2.77 -6.33 8.15
N LEU A 154 -3.89 -6.92 8.58
CA LEU A 154 -4.33 -6.89 9.97
C LEU A 154 -3.39 -7.70 10.87
N SER A 155 -2.97 -8.90 10.43
CA SER A 155 -2.02 -9.73 11.18
C SER A 155 -0.68 -9.03 11.36
N ILE A 156 -0.17 -8.32 10.32
CA ILE A 156 1.06 -7.53 10.42
C ILE A 156 0.89 -6.42 11.47
N ALA A 157 -0.14 -5.58 11.33
CA ALA A 157 -0.35 -4.43 12.20
C ALA A 157 -0.60 -4.85 13.66
N GLN A 158 -1.47 -5.84 13.88
CA GLN A 158 -1.84 -6.30 15.21
C GLN A 158 -0.73 -7.09 15.90
N SER A 159 0.02 -7.94 15.17
CA SER A 159 1.12 -8.68 15.77
C SER A 159 2.27 -7.76 16.20
N VAL A 160 2.58 -6.73 15.40
CA VAL A 160 3.56 -5.71 15.80
C VAL A 160 3.09 -4.98 17.05
N ASN A 161 1.82 -4.62 17.13
CA ASN A 161 1.21 -4.03 18.33
C ASN A 161 1.21 -4.99 19.52
N ALA A 162 1.23 -6.30 19.31
CA ALA A 162 1.35 -7.35 20.32
C ALA A 162 2.80 -7.86 20.49
N GLY A 163 3.82 -7.03 20.22
CA GLY A 163 5.21 -7.34 20.57
C GLY A 163 5.98 -8.16 19.53
N ASN A 164 5.44 -8.45 18.33
CA ASN A 164 6.19 -9.05 17.22
C ASN A 164 7.15 -8.03 16.60
N PHE A 165 8.24 -7.74 17.32
CA PHE A 165 9.25 -6.77 16.89
C PHE A 165 10.66 -7.18 17.30
N PRO A 166 11.69 -7.17 16.42
CA PRO A 166 11.60 -7.02 14.96
C PRO A 166 10.63 -8.03 14.37
N PRO A 167 9.84 -7.65 13.32
CA PRO A 167 8.73 -8.49 12.91
C PRO A 167 9.19 -9.75 12.16
N GLN A 168 8.64 -10.88 12.54
CA GLN A 168 8.56 -12.08 11.74
C GLN A 168 7.22 -12.11 11.00
N VAL A 169 7.12 -12.96 9.97
CA VAL A 169 5.87 -13.15 9.22
C VAL A 169 4.80 -13.67 10.17
N PRO A 170 3.73 -12.91 10.48
CA PRO A 170 2.77 -13.31 11.51
C PRO A 170 1.94 -14.53 11.11
N TYR A 171 1.78 -14.77 9.83
CA TYR A 171 1.05 -15.89 9.26
C TYR A 171 1.96 -17.02 8.73
N PHE A 172 3.26 -16.95 9.03
CA PHE A 172 4.27 -17.98 8.77
C PHE A 172 5.41 -17.83 9.78
N ALA A 173 5.09 -18.04 11.05
CA ALA A 173 5.95 -17.77 12.19
C ALA A 173 7.32 -18.44 12.08
N GLY A 174 8.36 -17.77 12.58
CA GLY A 174 9.75 -18.21 12.51
C GLY A 174 10.55 -17.58 11.38
N GLU A 175 9.88 -17.03 10.36
CA GLU A 175 10.56 -16.42 9.22
C GLU A 175 10.53 -14.88 9.29
N PRO A 176 11.64 -14.19 8.92
CA PRO A 176 11.68 -12.73 8.89
C PRO A 176 10.62 -12.13 7.97
N LEU A 177 10.02 -11.00 8.34
CA LEU A 177 9.06 -10.30 7.48
C LEU A 177 9.78 -9.49 6.40
N VAL A 178 9.90 -10.06 5.21
CA VAL A 178 10.53 -9.47 4.03
C VAL A 178 9.50 -8.89 3.05
N TYR A 179 8.48 -8.27 3.57
CA TYR A 179 7.39 -7.62 2.82
C TYR A 179 7.54 -6.11 2.84
N HIS A 180 6.81 -5.39 1.99
CA HIS A 180 6.72 -3.93 2.03
C HIS A 180 5.66 -3.47 3.05
N TRP A 181 5.93 -3.70 4.31
CA TRP A 181 5.00 -3.64 5.44
C TRP A 181 4.91 -2.29 6.17
N PHE A 182 5.70 -1.28 5.77
CA PHE A 182 5.72 -0.01 6.51
C PHE A 182 4.43 0.81 6.39
N ALA A 183 3.59 0.57 5.39
CA ALA A 183 2.25 1.16 5.35
C ALA A 183 1.38 0.63 6.51
N ASP A 184 1.41 -0.69 6.73
CA ASP A 184 0.73 -1.35 7.85
C ASP A 184 1.34 -0.96 9.19
N PHE A 185 2.67 -0.84 9.26
CA PHE A 185 3.38 -0.40 10.45
C PHE A 185 3.03 1.04 10.82
N HIS A 186 2.96 1.96 9.86
CA HIS A 186 2.54 3.33 10.15
C HIS A 186 1.10 3.39 10.68
N ALA A 187 0.20 2.58 10.12
CA ALA A 187 -1.15 2.45 10.63
C ALA A 187 -1.19 1.80 12.03
N ALA A 188 -0.33 0.81 12.29
CA ALA A 188 -0.15 0.21 13.63
C ALA A 188 0.35 1.24 14.64
N ILE A 189 1.32 2.11 14.27
CA ILE A 189 1.80 3.22 15.10
C ILE A 189 0.63 4.15 15.46
N ALA A 190 -0.18 4.55 14.49
CA ALA A 190 -1.32 5.44 14.70
C ALA A 190 -2.37 4.78 15.61
N ALA A 191 -2.65 3.48 15.41
CA ALA A 191 -3.57 2.71 16.24
C ALA A 191 -3.06 2.58 17.68
N ARG A 192 -1.80 2.18 17.87
CA ARG A 192 -1.19 2.01 19.20
C ARG A 192 -1.11 3.32 19.97
N ALA A 193 -0.76 4.43 19.29
CA ALA A 193 -0.75 5.76 19.89
C ALA A 193 -2.13 6.19 20.40
N ALA A 194 -3.19 5.76 19.70
CA ALA A 194 -4.58 6.05 20.02
C ALA A 194 -5.21 5.01 20.98
N GLY A 195 -4.57 3.88 21.21
CA GLY A 195 -5.14 2.77 22.00
C GLY A 195 -6.34 2.12 21.33
N ILE A 196 -6.37 2.06 19.98
CA ILE A 196 -7.49 1.52 19.19
C ILE A 196 -7.09 0.29 18.38
N PHE A 197 -8.09 -0.41 17.84
CA PHE A 197 -7.89 -1.45 16.84
C PHE A 197 -7.30 -0.88 15.53
N ALA A 198 -6.58 -1.69 14.74
CA ALA A 198 -5.84 -1.19 13.58
C ALA A 198 -6.74 -0.73 12.41
N VAL A 199 -7.92 -1.31 12.23
CA VAL A 199 -8.78 -1.05 11.07
C VAL A 199 -9.18 0.43 10.92
N PRO A 200 -9.62 1.18 11.94
CA PRO A 200 -9.86 2.62 11.83
C PRO A 200 -8.64 3.40 11.32
N SER A 201 -7.44 3.04 11.78
CA SER A 201 -6.22 3.72 11.32
C SER A 201 -5.86 3.37 9.86
N PHE A 202 -6.20 2.17 9.37
CA PHE A 202 -6.10 1.84 7.95
C PHE A 202 -6.97 2.77 7.10
N VAL A 203 -8.22 2.99 7.51
CA VAL A 203 -9.16 3.87 6.79
C VAL A 203 -8.65 5.30 6.74
N VAL A 204 -8.23 5.85 7.89
CA VAL A 204 -7.75 7.24 7.95
C VAL A 204 -6.45 7.42 7.19
N SER A 205 -5.48 6.49 7.34
CA SER A 205 -4.22 6.53 6.59
C SER A 205 -4.49 6.52 5.08
N SER A 206 -5.35 5.61 4.61
CA SER A 206 -5.71 5.51 3.19
C SER A 206 -6.41 6.77 2.69
N ALA A 207 -7.34 7.33 3.45
CA ALA A 207 -8.04 8.57 3.10
C ALA A 207 -7.07 9.76 2.97
N ILE A 208 -6.20 9.97 3.96
CA ILE A 208 -5.20 11.05 3.95
C ILE A 208 -4.26 10.90 2.75
N LEU A 209 -3.77 9.67 2.50
CA LEU A 209 -2.83 9.40 1.41
C LEU A 209 -3.48 9.51 0.03
N ALA A 210 -4.77 9.15 -0.13
CA ALA A 210 -5.53 9.40 -1.36
C ALA A 210 -5.67 10.90 -1.64
N GLY A 211 -5.98 11.70 -0.62
CA GLY A 211 -5.98 13.16 -0.73
C GLY A 211 -4.59 13.73 -1.08
N ALA A 212 -3.53 13.21 -0.44
CA ALA A 212 -2.15 13.58 -0.74
C ALA A 212 -1.76 13.24 -2.18
N LEU A 213 -2.16 12.07 -2.70
CA LEU A 213 -1.94 11.68 -4.09
C LEU A 213 -2.55 12.71 -5.06
N ALA A 214 -3.79 13.10 -4.85
CA ALA A 214 -4.46 14.12 -5.69
C ALA A 214 -3.72 15.47 -5.64
N LEU A 215 -3.28 15.91 -4.45
CA LEU A 215 -2.49 17.15 -4.28
C LEU A 215 -1.14 17.07 -4.99
N LEU A 216 -0.46 15.93 -4.90
CA LEU A 216 0.84 15.69 -5.53
C LEU A 216 0.74 15.65 -7.05
N VAL A 217 -0.28 14.97 -7.60
CA VAL A 217 -0.56 14.95 -9.05
C VAL A 217 -0.85 16.36 -9.55
N HIS A 218 -1.68 17.14 -8.85
CA HIS A 218 -1.91 18.54 -9.19
C HIS A 218 -0.62 19.35 -9.15
N GLY A 219 0.20 19.20 -8.09
CA GLY A 219 1.48 19.89 -7.94
C GLY A 219 2.48 19.52 -9.05
N LEU A 220 2.57 18.23 -9.40
CA LEU A 220 3.41 17.71 -10.48
C LEU A 220 2.98 18.26 -11.84
N SER A 221 1.67 18.20 -12.11
CA SER A 221 1.11 18.77 -13.33
C SER A 221 1.44 20.26 -13.47
N ARG A 222 1.28 21.05 -12.39
CA ARG A 222 1.60 22.48 -12.36
C ARG A 222 3.10 22.76 -12.54
N THR A 223 3.94 21.85 -12.14
CA THR A 223 5.42 21.96 -12.27
C THR A 223 5.87 21.68 -13.71
N LEU A 224 5.35 20.60 -14.31
CA LEU A 224 5.74 20.15 -15.65
C LEU A 224 4.98 20.86 -16.75
N LEU A 225 3.66 21.02 -16.61
CA LEU A 225 2.74 21.52 -17.64
C LEU A 225 2.50 23.02 -17.44
N ARG A 226 3.21 23.84 -18.19
CA ARG A 226 3.14 25.30 -18.11
C ARG A 226 2.41 25.89 -19.31
N GLY A 227 1.74 27.03 -19.12
CA GLY A 227 1.07 27.78 -20.17
C GLY A 227 -0.44 27.83 -20.03
N ARG A 228 -1.13 28.28 -21.12
CA ARG A 228 -2.59 28.49 -21.09
C ARG A 228 -3.36 27.18 -20.86
N GLY A 229 -4.25 27.18 -19.88
CA GLY A 229 -5.03 26.00 -19.50
C GLY A 229 -4.32 25.01 -18.55
N ALA A 230 -3.08 25.30 -18.11
CA ALA A 230 -2.32 24.41 -17.21
C ALA A 230 -3.02 24.16 -15.87
N ARG A 231 -3.81 25.12 -15.34
CA ARG A 231 -4.58 24.92 -14.11
C ARG A 231 -5.70 23.89 -14.32
N ARG A 232 -6.46 24.00 -15.42
CA ARG A 232 -7.51 23.04 -15.78
C ARG A 232 -6.91 21.64 -16.02
N ALA A 233 -5.78 21.57 -16.76
CA ALA A 233 -5.06 20.30 -16.94
C ALA A 233 -4.66 19.65 -15.62
N ALA A 234 -4.19 20.43 -14.64
CA ALA A 234 -3.77 19.89 -13.34
C ALA A 234 -4.92 19.32 -12.52
N VAL A 235 -6.09 19.96 -12.54
CA VAL A 235 -7.30 19.44 -11.90
C VAL A 235 -7.78 18.16 -12.61
N LEU A 236 -7.86 18.19 -13.95
CA LEU A 236 -8.24 17.01 -14.73
C LEU A 236 -7.27 15.84 -14.53
N ALA A 237 -5.97 16.09 -14.45
CA ALA A 237 -4.99 15.04 -14.17
C ALA A 237 -5.23 14.39 -12.80
N ALA A 238 -5.51 15.18 -11.76
CA ALA A 238 -5.84 14.63 -10.43
C ALA A 238 -7.11 13.78 -10.47
N VAL A 239 -8.16 14.23 -11.16
CA VAL A 239 -9.39 13.45 -11.35
C VAL A 239 -9.11 12.16 -12.11
N LEU A 240 -8.35 12.21 -13.22
CA LEU A 240 -8.04 11.03 -14.01
C LEU A 240 -7.16 10.02 -13.26
N VAL A 241 -6.22 10.48 -12.42
CA VAL A 241 -5.41 9.54 -11.61
C VAL A 241 -6.26 8.78 -10.62
N ILE A 242 -7.14 9.46 -9.92
CA ILE A 242 -7.93 8.85 -8.83
C ILE A 242 -9.13 8.05 -9.38
N PHE A 243 -9.88 8.63 -10.31
CA PHE A 243 -11.20 8.14 -10.69
C PHE A 243 -11.30 7.55 -12.10
N ALA A 244 -10.23 7.53 -12.89
CA ALA A 244 -10.29 6.93 -14.22
C ALA A 244 -9.56 5.57 -14.28
N GLY A 245 -10.02 4.71 -15.17
CA GLY A 245 -9.49 3.38 -15.40
C GLY A 245 -9.76 2.89 -16.83
N GLY A 246 -9.71 1.58 -17.00
CA GLY A 246 -10.00 0.89 -18.25
C GLY A 246 -11.50 0.83 -18.59
N LEU A 247 -11.81 0.01 -19.60
CA LEU A 247 -13.16 -0.15 -20.14
C LEU A 247 -13.89 -1.38 -19.56
N GLY A 248 -13.50 -1.86 -18.36
CA GLY A 248 -14.10 -3.03 -17.73
C GLY A 248 -15.62 -2.95 -17.52
N TRP A 249 -16.17 -1.73 -17.40
CA TRP A 249 -17.62 -1.49 -17.35
C TRP A 249 -18.36 -1.99 -18.60
N MET A 250 -17.68 -2.15 -19.75
CA MET A 250 -18.29 -2.75 -20.95
C MET A 250 -18.68 -4.21 -20.71
N ARG A 251 -17.92 -4.91 -19.86
CA ARG A 251 -18.29 -6.28 -19.47
C ARG A 251 -19.61 -6.31 -18.68
N LEU A 252 -19.81 -5.35 -17.75
CA LEU A 252 -21.11 -5.24 -17.07
C LEU A 252 -22.27 -5.09 -18.05
N LEU A 253 -22.11 -4.29 -19.12
CA LEU A 253 -23.14 -4.17 -20.15
C LEU A 253 -23.36 -5.49 -20.91
N GLY A 254 -22.29 -6.21 -21.18
CA GLY A 254 -22.36 -7.55 -21.78
C GLY A 254 -23.07 -8.56 -20.88
N ASP A 255 -22.73 -8.59 -19.60
CA ASP A 255 -23.35 -9.50 -18.61
C ASP A 255 -24.86 -9.20 -18.45
N LEU A 256 -25.23 -7.91 -18.41
CA LEU A 256 -26.65 -7.50 -18.41
C LEU A 256 -27.39 -7.90 -19.68
N ALA A 257 -26.78 -7.70 -20.86
CA ALA A 257 -27.37 -8.05 -22.15
C ALA A 257 -27.57 -9.58 -22.32
N ASN A 258 -26.66 -10.37 -21.72
CA ASN A 258 -26.72 -11.82 -21.73
C ASN A 258 -27.62 -12.42 -20.62
N GLY A 259 -28.19 -11.58 -19.74
CA GLY A 259 -29.08 -12.03 -18.66
C GLY A 259 -28.38 -12.78 -17.53
N PHE A 260 -27.08 -12.54 -17.31
CA PHE A 260 -26.30 -13.20 -16.23
C PHE A 260 -26.69 -12.73 -14.82
N GLY A 261 -27.50 -11.69 -14.69
CA GLY A 261 -28.04 -11.19 -13.44
C GLY A 261 -28.64 -9.79 -13.59
N ASP A 262 -29.28 -9.32 -12.55
CA ASP A 262 -29.69 -7.91 -12.47
C ASP A 262 -28.52 -6.99 -12.07
N LEU A 263 -28.68 -5.69 -12.28
CA LEU A 263 -27.62 -4.71 -12.02
C LEU A 263 -27.10 -4.75 -10.58
N PRO A 264 -27.92 -4.79 -9.52
CA PRO A 264 -27.44 -4.91 -8.15
C PRO A 264 -26.59 -6.15 -7.92
N THR A 265 -27.06 -7.33 -8.34
CA THR A 265 -26.36 -8.62 -8.18
C THR A 265 -25.01 -8.60 -8.87
N LEU A 266 -24.95 -8.11 -10.11
CA LEU A 266 -23.70 -8.04 -10.88
C LEU A 266 -22.70 -7.07 -10.27
N VAL A 267 -23.14 -5.88 -9.82
CA VAL A 267 -22.26 -4.88 -9.21
C VAL A 267 -21.73 -5.32 -7.85
N ILE A 268 -22.54 -6.03 -7.06
CA ILE A 268 -22.12 -6.55 -5.75
C ILE A 268 -21.20 -7.79 -5.91
N GLY A 269 -21.42 -8.60 -6.95
CA GLY A 269 -20.67 -9.83 -7.18
C GLY A 269 -19.34 -9.67 -7.90
N ASN A 270 -19.10 -8.58 -8.64
CA ASN A 270 -17.95 -8.47 -9.54
C ASN A 270 -17.23 -7.12 -9.46
N SER A 271 -15.91 -7.16 -9.65
CA SER A 271 -15.06 -5.97 -9.66
C SER A 271 -15.32 -5.05 -10.87
N TYR A 272 -15.47 -5.58 -12.07
CA TYR A 272 -15.51 -4.85 -13.35
C TYR A 272 -14.37 -3.83 -13.59
N ASP A 273 -13.33 -3.84 -12.79
CA ASP A 273 -12.10 -3.06 -12.95
C ASP A 273 -10.94 -3.94 -13.38
N ASN A 274 -10.77 -5.05 -12.66
CA ASN A 274 -9.90 -6.16 -13.05
C ASN A 274 -10.58 -7.48 -12.69
N SER A 275 -10.33 -8.52 -13.45
CA SER A 275 -10.91 -9.83 -13.25
C SER A 275 -9.86 -10.93 -13.29
N TRP A 276 -10.02 -11.96 -12.49
CA TRP A 276 -9.29 -13.21 -12.60
C TRP A 276 -9.88 -14.14 -13.67
N LEU A 277 -11.05 -13.79 -14.23
CA LEU A 277 -11.67 -14.53 -15.30
C LEU A 277 -10.81 -14.42 -16.58
N THR A 278 -10.68 -15.53 -17.28
CA THR A 278 -9.88 -15.65 -18.50
C THR A 278 -10.69 -15.45 -19.78
N ASP A 279 -11.99 -15.09 -19.63
CA ASP A 279 -12.88 -14.87 -20.77
C ASP A 279 -12.56 -13.54 -21.45
N TRP A 280 -12.61 -13.54 -22.77
CA TRP A 280 -12.42 -12.34 -23.57
C TRP A 280 -13.61 -11.38 -23.48
N PRO A 281 -13.38 -10.04 -23.36
CA PRO A 281 -12.10 -9.33 -23.20
C PRO A 281 -11.54 -9.44 -21.78
N PHE A 282 -10.23 -9.67 -21.67
CA PHE A 282 -9.54 -9.80 -20.40
C PHE A 282 -9.27 -8.43 -19.77
N PHE A 283 -9.74 -8.20 -18.56
CA PHE A 283 -9.44 -6.99 -17.76
C PHE A 283 -8.52 -7.38 -16.62
N ARG A 284 -7.23 -7.10 -16.79
CA ARG A 284 -6.16 -7.49 -15.85
C ARG A 284 -5.42 -6.33 -15.23
N ILE A 285 -5.41 -5.14 -15.87
CA ILE A 285 -4.75 -3.95 -15.34
C ILE A 285 -5.75 -3.17 -14.49
N PRO A 286 -5.61 -3.21 -13.16
CA PRO A 286 -6.54 -2.50 -12.30
C PRO A 286 -6.28 -1.00 -12.32
N SER A 287 -7.32 -0.22 -12.07
CA SER A 287 -7.20 1.22 -11.81
C SER A 287 -6.41 1.50 -10.52
N VAL A 288 -5.92 2.74 -10.40
CA VAL A 288 -5.30 3.21 -9.15
C VAL A 288 -6.30 3.13 -7.98
N MET A 289 -7.58 3.37 -8.23
CA MET A 289 -8.64 3.21 -7.23
C MET A 289 -8.73 1.75 -6.76
N GLY A 290 -8.89 0.80 -7.69
CA GLY A 290 -9.21 -0.59 -7.38
C GLY A 290 -8.14 -1.29 -6.53
N THR A 291 -6.89 -1.31 -6.96
CA THR A 291 -5.82 -2.01 -6.24
C THR A 291 -4.85 -1.09 -5.52
N GLY A 292 -4.80 0.19 -5.89
CA GLY A 292 -3.88 1.15 -5.28
C GLY A 292 -4.40 1.82 -4.01
N LEU A 293 -5.69 2.11 -3.94
CA LEU A 293 -6.29 2.88 -2.85
C LEU A 293 -7.23 2.07 -1.96
N LEU A 294 -7.95 1.08 -2.54
CA LEU A 294 -8.98 0.34 -1.82
C LEU A 294 -8.52 -1.01 -1.26
N VAL A 295 -7.43 -1.58 -1.77
CA VAL A 295 -6.93 -2.91 -1.40
C VAL A 295 -5.48 -2.86 -0.92
N HIS A 296 -4.58 -2.32 -1.72
CA HIS A 296 -3.14 -2.38 -1.44
C HIS A 296 -2.65 -1.17 -0.65
N ARG A 297 -2.51 -1.31 0.62
CA ARG A 297 -2.00 -0.27 1.54
C ARG A 297 -0.56 0.14 1.22
N ALA A 298 0.26 -0.80 0.77
CA ALA A 298 1.61 -0.51 0.29
C ALA A 298 1.59 0.52 -0.86
N THR A 299 0.75 0.31 -1.89
CA THR A 299 0.58 1.25 -3.00
C THR A 299 -0.05 2.56 -2.55
N THR A 300 -0.98 2.52 -1.60
CA THR A 300 -1.62 3.72 -1.04
C THR A 300 -0.60 4.70 -0.46
N ALA A 301 0.46 4.21 0.18
CA ALA A 301 1.56 5.02 0.68
C ALA A 301 2.64 5.24 -0.40
N GLY A 302 3.02 4.19 -1.10
CA GLY A 302 4.15 4.18 -2.02
C GLY A 302 3.99 5.10 -3.22
N LEU A 303 2.80 5.14 -3.84
CA LEU A 303 2.58 5.98 -5.02
C LEU A 303 2.64 7.48 -4.70
N PRO A 304 2.00 8.01 -3.63
CA PRO A 304 2.22 9.39 -3.21
C PRO A 304 3.68 9.68 -2.83
N MET A 305 4.39 8.76 -2.17
CA MET A 305 5.80 8.95 -1.81
C MET A 305 6.69 9.04 -3.06
N LEU A 306 6.47 8.18 -4.06
CA LEU A 306 7.14 8.27 -5.36
C LEU A 306 6.95 9.66 -5.98
N LEU A 307 5.71 10.18 -6.01
CA LEU A 307 5.43 11.50 -6.57
C LEU A 307 6.06 12.63 -5.75
N GLY A 308 6.07 12.50 -4.44
CA GLY A 308 6.74 13.45 -3.55
C GLY A 308 8.24 13.54 -3.84
N ALA A 309 8.91 12.39 -3.98
CA ALA A 309 10.33 12.30 -4.33
C ALA A 309 10.61 12.91 -5.72
N VAL A 310 9.81 12.57 -6.72
CA VAL A 310 9.91 13.17 -8.08
C VAL A 310 9.73 14.69 -8.02
N LEU A 311 8.73 15.21 -7.31
CA LEU A 311 8.51 16.66 -7.18
C LEU A 311 9.68 17.38 -6.52
N LEU A 312 10.26 16.81 -5.48
CA LEU A 312 11.45 17.35 -4.81
C LEU A 312 12.65 17.36 -5.76
N LEU A 313 12.83 16.27 -6.52
CA LEU A 313 13.89 16.20 -7.54
C LEU A 313 13.75 17.28 -8.62
N LEU A 314 12.56 17.42 -9.19
CA LEU A 314 12.26 18.45 -10.19
C LEU A 314 12.51 19.87 -9.68
N ALA A 315 12.22 20.12 -8.40
CA ALA A 315 12.44 21.40 -7.74
C ALA A 315 13.91 21.63 -7.38
N GLY A 316 14.66 20.57 -7.12
CA GLY A 316 16.06 20.57 -6.72
C GLY A 316 17.04 20.60 -7.88
N LEU A 317 16.70 19.93 -8.97
CA LEU A 317 17.57 19.75 -10.15
C LEU A 317 16.90 20.31 -11.41
N PRO A 318 17.06 21.61 -11.72
CA PRO A 318 16.52 22.19 -12.94
C PRO A 318 17.18 21.61 -14.18
N THR A 319 16.45 21.55 -15.32
CA THR A 319 17.03 21.14 -16.63
C THR A 319 18.17 22.07 -17.06
N ALA A 320 19.04 21.61 -17.95
CA ALA A 320 20.14 22.40 -18.49
C ALA A 320 19.65 23.75 -19.09
N ARG A 321 18.52 23.73 -19.82
CA ARG A 321 17.88 24.95 -20.34
C ARG A 321 17.40 25.90 -19.24
N ALA A 322 16.81 25.39 -18.17
CA ALA A 322 16.37 26.22 -17.03
C ALA A 322 17.58 26.80 -16.31
N ARG A 323 18.67 26.04 -16.19
CA ARG A 323 19.92 26.50 -15.59
C ARG A 323 20.57 27.61 -16.41
N ALA A 324 20.61 27.49 -17.73
CA ALA A 324 21.05 28.56 -18.63
C ALA A 324 20.21 29.83 -18.50
N ALA A 325 18.93 29.70 -18.08
CA ALA A 325 18.05 30.82 -17.75
C ALA A 325 18.20 31.31 -16.29
N GLY A 326 19.29 30.97 -15.58
CA GLY A 326 19.62 31.47 -14.25
C GLY A 326 19.09 30.65 -13.07
N TRP A 327 18.42 29.51 -13.31
CA TRP A 327 18.01 28.61 -12.23
C TRP A 327 19.23 27.87 -11.69
N ARG A 328 19.27 27.67 -10.35
CA ARG A 328 20.38 26.98 -9.68
C ARG A 328 19.92 25.66 -9.08
N ASP A 329 20.86 24.71 -9.01
CA ASP A 329 20.69 23.48 -8.25
C ASP A 329 20.45 23.81 -6.78
N ARG A 330 19.59 23.03 -6.13
CA ARG A 330 19.23 23.18 -4.72
C ARG A 330 19.56 21.89 -3.98
N PRO A 331 20.80 21.79 -3.43
CA PRO A 331 21.33 20.56 -2.85
C PRO A 331 20.40 19.93 -1.82
N LEU A 332 19.81 20.74 -0.93
CA LEU A 332 18.87 20.27 0.08
C LEU A 332 17.66 19.53 -0.53
N LEU A 333 17.10 20.06 -1.62
CA LEU A 333 15.95 19.41 -2.27
C LEU A 333 16.35 18.11 -2.99
N ILE A 334 17.58 18.02 -3.51
CA ILE A 334 18.12 16.80 -4.09
C ILE A 334 18.31 15.73 -3.00
N VAL A 335 18.87 16.09 -1.85
CA VAL A 335 18.99 15.19 -0.69
C VAL A 335 17.62 14.75 -0.19
N LEU A 336 16.65 15.67 -0.06
CA LEU A 336 15.29 15.30 0.37
C LEU A 336 14.57 14.41 -0.64
N ALA A 337 14.81 14.57 -1.95
CA ALA A 337 14.31 13.67 -2.97
C ALA A 337 14.92 12.27 -2.82
N GLY A 338 16.24 12.19 -2.66
CA GLY A 338 16.97 10.94 -2.39
C GLY A 338 16.53 10.28 -1.09
N LEU A 339 16.35 11.07 -0.03
CA LEU A 339 15.86 10.58 1.26
C LEU A 339 14.48 9.96 1.13
N LEU A 340 13.52 10.68 0.55
CA LEU A 340 12.16 10.15 0.38
C LEU A 340 12.14 8.92 -0.55
N GLY A 341 13.00 8.89 -1.58
CA GLY A 341 13.22 7.74 -2.43
C GLY A 341 13.79 6.53 -1.68
N ALA A 342 14.75 6.76 -0.78
CA ALA A 342 15.34 5.71 0.06
C ALA A 342 14.35 5.16 1.09
N LEU A 343 13.63 6.07 1.78
CA LEU A 343 12.62 5.71 2.77
C LEU A 343 11.42 4.94 2.16
N LEU A 344 11.27 4.97 0.84
CA LEU A 344 10.25 4.22 0.10
C LEU A 344 10.49 2.70 0.13
N ALA A 345 11.72 2.23 0.34
CA ALA A 345 12.07 0.80 0.27
C ALA A 345 11.12 -0.12 1.07
N PRO A 346 10.92 0.06 2.39
CA PRO A 346 10.01 -0.81 3.15
C PRO A 346 8.52 -0.45 2.95
N PHE A 347 8.19 0.66 2.30
CA PHE A 347 6.81 1.01 1.94
C PHE A 347 6.39 0.38 0.63
N HIS A 348 7.30 0.28 -0.39
CA HIS A 348 6.91 -0.27 -1.69
C HIS A 348 8.12 -0.67 -2.56
N PHE A 349 8.39 -1.96 -2.66
CA PHE A 349 9.54 -2.50 -3.39
C PHE A 349 9.59 -2.12 -4.88
N PHE A 350 8.45 -2.05 -5.56
CA PHE A 350 8.41 -1.71 -6.99
C PHE A 350 8.66 -0.22 -7.25
N PHE A 351 8.17 0.65 -6.36
CA PHE A 351 8.33 2.09 -6.54
C PHE A 351 9.69 2.62 -6.08
N PHE A 352 10.35 1.88 -5.19
CA PHE A 352 11.71 2.18 -4.77
C PHE A 352 12.71 2.22 -5.95
N PRO A 353 12.86 1.18 -6.80
CA PRO A 353 13.68 1.26 -8.00
C PRO A 353 13.06 2.16 -9.10
N ALA A 354 11.73 2.23 -9.19
CA ALA A 354 11.07 3.10 -10.16
C ALA A 354 11.46 4.58 -9.97
N PHE A 355 11.65 5.05 -8.73
CA PHE A 355 12.13 6.41 -8.49
C PHE A 355 13.52 6.64 -9.07
N LEU A 356 14.47 5.71 -8.92
CA LEU A 356 15.82 5.83 -9.51
C LEU A 356 15.79 5.89 -11.03
N VAL A 357 14.94 5.06 -11.64
CA VAL A 357 14.73 5.07 -13.09
C VAL A 357 14.18 6.42 -13.56
N LEU A 358 13.17 6.96 -12.85
CA LEU A 358 12.60 8.27 -13.17
C LEU A 358 13.60 9.40 -12.92
N ALA A 359 14.43 9.30 -11.88
CA ALA A 359 15.49 10.27 -11.61
C ALA A 359 16.55 10.27 -12.73
N LEU A 360 16.97 9.08 -13.18
CA LEU A 360 17.85 8.95 -14.34
C LEU A 360 17.19 9.57 -15.59
N GLY A 361 15.94 9.24 -15.86
CA GLY A 361 15.18 9.82 -16.97
C GLY A 361 15.13 11.34 -16.93
N TRP A 362 14.94 11.93 -15.74
CA TRP A 362 14.97 13.38 -15.58
C TRP A 362 16.35 13.98 -15.88
N VAL A 363 17.43 13.33 -15.40
CA VAL A 363 18.80 13.76 -15.66
C VAL A 363 19.14 13.69 -17.16
N VAL A 364 18.79 12.59 -17.82
CA VAL A 364 19.05 12.37 -19.26
C VAL A 364 18.25 13.36 -20.11
N VAL A 365 16.93 13.38 -19.97
CA VAL A 365 16.03 14.25 -20.75
C VAL A 365 16.28 15.73 -20.43
N GLY A 366 16.66 16.03 -19.19
CA GLY A 366 17.01 17.38 -18.73
C GLY A 366 18.36 17.90 -19.25
N GLY A 367 19.14 17.06 -19.95
CA GLY A 367 20.48 17.41 -20.46
C GLY A 367 21.51 17.62 -19.34
N ARG A 368 21.38 16.86 -18.23
CA ARG A 368 22.22 17.03 -17.05
C ARG A 368 23.23 15.90 -16.83
N LEU A 369 23.24 14.88 -17.71
CA LEU A 369 24.07 13.68 -17.53
C LEU A 369 25.58 13.99 -17.53
N PHE A 370 26.01 14.87 -18.43
CA PHE A 370 27.41 15.26 -18.59
C PHE A 370 27.73 16.65 -18.00
N ASP A 371 26.90 17.15 -17.10
CA ASP A 371 27.13 18.41 -16.39
C ASP A 371 28.28 18.25 -15.39
N ALA A 372 29.14 19.27 -15.27
CA ALA A 372 30.25 19.26 -14.30
C ALA A 372 29.81 19.02 -12.83
N HIS A 373 28.54 19.30 -12.51
CA HIS A 373 27.97 19.05 -11.17
C HIS A 373 27.25 17.69 -11.09
N ALA A 374 27.20 16.90 -12.17
CA ALA A 374 26.50 15.61 -12.20
C ALA A 374 27.00 14.64 -11.10
N PRO A 375 28.31 14.44 -10.88
CA PRO A 375 28.78 13.56 -9.79
C PRO A 375 28.35 14.00 -8.41
N ARG A 376 28.42 15.30 -8.13
CA ARG A 376 27.96 15.87 -6.85
C ARG A 376 26.47 15.67 -6.65
N ASN A 377 25.66 15.96 -7.67
CA ASN A 377 24.20 15.81 -7.60
C ASN A 377 23.79 14.34 -7.46
N ALA A 378 24.49 13.45 -8.14
CA ALA A 378 24.32 12.01 -7.97
C ALA A 378 24.65 11.56 -6.54
N ALA A 379 25.78 12.01 -5.98
CA ALA A 379 26.15 11.71 -4.60
C ALA A 379 25.09 12.22 -3.60
N LEU A 380 24.59 13.46 -3.77
CA LEU A 380 23.55 14.04 -2.93
C LEU A 380 22.22 13.26 -3.02
N LEU A 381 21.87 12.73 -4.20
CA LEU A 381 20.66 11.94 -4.41
C LEU A 381 20.81 10.52 -3.84
N LEU A 382 21.98 9.89 -4.03
CA LEU A 382 22.19 8.49 -3.70
C LEU A 382 22.68 8.24 -2.27
N ALA A 383 23.36 9.21 -1.64
CA ALA A 383 23.85 9.02 -0.26
C ALA A 383 22.75 8.58 0.73
N PRO A 384 21.51 9.13 0.70
CA PRO A 384 20.45 8.66 1.59
C PRO A 384 20.02 7.19 1.37
N TYR A 385 20.36 6.58 0.22
CA TYR A 385 20.04 5.18 -0.07
C TYR A 385 20.75 4.18 0.83
N ALA A 386 21.80 4.60 1.54
CA ALA A 386 22.37 3.81 2.63
C ALA A 386 21.32 3.39 3.68
N LEU A 387 20.31 4.23 3.92
CA LEU A 387 19.19 3.92 4.84
C LEU A 387 18.24 2.83 4.30
N ALA A 388 18.24 2.60 2.99
CA ALA A 388 17.41 1.56 2.36
C ALA A 388 18.07 0.17 2.41
N ILE A 389 19.39 0.09 2.60
CA ILE A 389 20.16 -1.17 2.54
C ILE A 389 19.54 -2.27 3.42
N PRO A 390 19.22 -2.04 4.70
CA PRO A 390 18.66 -3.09 5.55
C PRO A 390 17.32 -3.65 5.06
N PHE A 391 16.54 -2.84 4.35
CA PHE A 391 15.22 -3.23 3.84
C PHE A 391 15.28 -3.81 2.42
N ALA A 392 16.33 -3.52 1.66
CA ALA A 392 16.50 -3.99 0.29
C ALA A 392 17.20 -5.34 0.20
N ILE A 393 18.14 -5.63 1.11
CA ILE A 393 18.97 -6.85 1.05
C ILE A 393 18.12 -8.11 1.23
N GLY A 394 17.27 -8.18 2.25
CA GLY A 394 16.44 -9.36 2.52
C GLY A 394 15.58 -9.76 1.31
N PRO A 395 14.72 -8.85 0.81
CA PRO A 395 13.91 -9.10 -0.38
C PRO A 395 14.74 -9.44 -1.63
N ALA A 396 15.88 -8.79 -1.83
CA ALA A 396 16.75 -9.06 -2.99
C ALA A 396 17.37 -10.46 -2.93
N LEU A 397 17.82 -10.90 -1.76
CA LEU A 397 18.37 -12.26 -1.57
C LEU A 397 17.30 -13.32 -1.76
N GLN A 398 16.07 -13.08 -1.31
CA GLN A 398 14.97 -14.01 -1.49
C GLN A 398 14.49 -14.07 -2.94
N ALA A 399 14.35 -12.92 -3.61
CA ALA A 399 13.99 -12.89 -5.03
C ALA A 399 15.00 -13.66 -5.88
N GLY A 400 16.29 -13.54 -5.60
CA GLY A 400 17.34 -14.31 -6.26
C GLY A 400 17.23 -15.82 -6.04
N GLY A 401 16.77 -16.26 -4.87
CA GLY A 401 16.56 -17.67 -4.53
C GLY A 401 15.25 -18.26 -5.10
N SER A 402 14.21 -17.45 -5.25
CA SER A 402 12.87 -17.89 -5.69
C SER A 402 12.70 -17.95 -7.21
N GLY A 403 13.70 -17.54 -8.02
CA GLY A 403 13.56 -17.43 -9.47
C GLY A 403 12.55 -16.33 -9.91
N ALA A 404 12.23 -15.40 -9.01
CA ALA A 404 11.27 -14.32 -9.28
C ALA A 404 11.77 -13.37 -10.38
N LEU A 405 13.09 -13.17 -10.50
CA LEU A 405 13.69 -12.38 -11.57
C LEU A 405 13.76 -13.20 -12.86
N ARG A 406 12.91 -12.89 -13.81
CA ARG A 406 12.87 -13.57 -15.12
C ARG A 406 12.51 -12.63 -16.26
N TRP A 407 12.98 -12.97 -17.47
CA TRP A 407 12.55 -12.31 -18.68
C TRP A 407 11.16 -12.81 -19.08
N VAL A 408 10.30 -11.89 -19.53
CA VAL A 408 8.95 -12.18 -20.02
C VAL A 408 8.74 -11.51 -21.36
N ALA A 409 7.95 -12.12 -22.22
CA ALA A 409 7.58 -11.55 -23.52
C ALA A 409 6.12 -11.08 -23.46
N GLY A 410 5.94 -9.84 -23.00
CA GLY A 410 4.61 -9.28 -22.75
C GLY A 410 4.02 -9.79 -21.44
N TRP A 411 3.78 -8.95 -20.50
CA TRP A 411 3.18 -9.24 -19.20
C TRP A 411 2.05 -10.30 -19.31
N GLU A 412 1.06 -10.32 -18.53
CA GLU A 412 -0.08 -11.29 -18.62
C GLU A 412 -0.92 -11.16 -19.91
N SER A 413 -0.59 -10.22 -20.80
CA SER A 413 -1.23 -10.09 -22.10
C SER A 413 -0.85 -11.17 -23.10
N ALA A 414 0.39 -11.69 -23.06
CA ALA A 414 0.88 -12.64 -24.03
C ALA A 414 0.14 -13.99 -24.02
N PRO A 415 -0.12 -14.62 -22.85
CA PRO A 415 -0.87 -15.87 -22.80
C PRO A 415 -2.38 -15.70 -23.01
N MET A 416 -2.90 -14.46 -22.96
CA MET A 416 -4.33 -14.15 -23.03
C MET A 416 -4.76 -13.56 -24.38
N ALA A 417 -3.83 -13.37 -25.33
CA ALA A 417 -4.10 -12.66 -26.57
C ALA A 417 -3.57 -13.42 -27.79
N ASP A 418 -4.44 -13.63 -28.77
CA ASP A 418 -4.11 -14.26 -30.04
C ASP A 418 -3.55 -13.23 -31.02
N GLY A 419 -2.22 -13.11 -31.06
CA GLY A 419 -1.50 -12.28 -32.01
C GLY A 419 -1.43 -10.77 -31.64
N PRO A 420 -0.72 -9.97 -32.46
CA PRO A 420 -0.40 -8.58 -32.16
C PRO A 420 -1.61 -7.66 -31.98
N TRP A 421 -2.66 -7.88 -32.75
CA TRP A 421 -3.89 -7.08 -32.68
C TRP A 421 -4.65 -7.33 -31.38
N ALA A 422 -4.68 -8.56 -30.89
CA ALA A 422 -5.29 -8.90 -29.62
C ALA A 422 -4.50 -8.28 -28.45
N VAL A 423 -3.16 -8.24 -28.52
CA VAL A 423 -2.32 -7.54 -27.55
C VAL A 423 -2.59 -6.03 -27.54
N LEU A 424 -2.69 -5.40 -28.72
CA LEU A 424 -3.04 -3.98 -28.82
C LEU A 424 -4.44 -3.70 -28.24
N PHE A 425 -5.40 -4.55 -28.54
CA PHE A 425 -6.76 -4.45 -28.01
C PHE A 425 -6.77 -4.64 -26.50
N PHE A 426 -6.00 -5.60 -25.97
CA PHE A 426 -5.84 -5.83 -24.54
C PHE A 426 -5.40 -4.53 -23.82
N TYR A 427 -4.31 -3.88 -24.28
CA TYR A 427 -3.86 -2.65 -23.64
C TYR A 427 -4.82 -1.47 -23.86
N ALA A 428 -5.45 -1.37 -25.03
CA ALA A 428 -6.41 -0.31 -25.31
C ALA A 428 -7.64 -0.39 -24.40
N THR A 429 -8.16 -1.58 -24.14
CA THR A 429 -9.32 -1.80 -23.27
C THR A 429 -8.96 -1.70 -21.79
N ASN A 430 -7.84 -2.29 -21.38
CA ASN A 430 -7.40 -2.28 -19.99
C ASN A 430 -6.95 -0.89 -19.52
N LEU A 431 -6.31 -0.10 -20.37
CA LEU A 431 -5.86 1.25 -20.07
C LEU A 431 -6.86 2.34 -20.51
N GLY A 432 -7.83 1.99 -21.35
CA GLY A 432 -8.97 2.81 -21.72
C GLY A 432 -8.67 4.12 -22.45
N ILE A 433 -9.65 5.00 -22.45
CA ILE A 433 -9.63 6.27 -23.19
C ILE A 433 -8.45 7.18 -22.76
N PRO A 434 -8.12 7.36 -21.48
CA PRO A 434 -7.01 8.23 -21.09
C PRO A 434 -5.66 7.80 -21.67
N PHE A 435 -5.41 6.50 -21.81
CA PHE A 435 -4.17 6.00 -22.43
C PHE A 435 -4.08 6.36 -23.91
N LEU A 436 -5.15 6.16 -24.66
CA LEU A 436 -5.21 6.53 -26.08
C LEU A 436 -5.00 8.04 -26.26
N LEU A 437 -5.62 8.86 -25.43
CA LEU A 437 -5.42 10.31 -25.42
C LEU A 437 -4.00 10.71 -25.03
N ALA A 438 -3.36 9.97 -24.12
CA ALA A 438 -1.96 10.21 -23.76
C ALA A 438 -1.01 9.92 -24.91
N LEU A 439 -1.22 8.83 -25.65
CA LEU A 439 -0.46 8.53 -26.87
C LEU A 439 -0.60 9.63 -27.91
N LEU A 440 -1.84 10.09 -28.17
CA LEU A 440 -2.09 11.22 -29.06
C LEU A 440 -1.42 12.52 -28.58
N ALA A 441 -1.40 12.76 -27.27
CA ALA A 441 -0.78 13.95 -26.69
C ALA A 441 0.73 14.02 -26.99
N LEU A 442 1.43 12.88 -27.09
CA LEU A 442 2.85 12.82 -27.40
C LEU A 442 3.21 13.40 -28.78
N PHE A 443 2.27 13.42 -29.71
CA PHE A 443 2.46 14.02 -31.04
C PHE A 443 2.23 15.54 -31.05
N LEU A 444 1.79 16.16 -29.94
CA LEU A 444 1.59 17.61 -29.87
C LEU A 444 2.94 18.35 -29.97
N PRO A 445 3.09 19.33 -30.88
CA PRO A 445 4.40 19.93 -31.19
C PRO A 445 5.02 20.74 -30.05
N ARG A 446 4.24 21.23 -29.11
CA ARG A 446 4.68 22.12 -28.01
C ARG A 446 4.19 21.66 -26.62
N LEU A 447 4.25 20.35 -26.37
CA LEU A 447 3.91 19.79 -25.07
C LEU A 447 5.05 20.07 -24.05
N PRO A 448 4.83 20.86 -22.99
CA PRO A 448 5.83 21.06 -21.95
C PRO A 448 6.13 19.75 -21.21
N GLY A 449 7.39 19.48 -20.92
CA GLY A 449 7.79 18.25 -20.24
C GLY A 449 7.64 16.96 -21.04
N ARG A 450 7.34 17.04 -22.37
CA ARG A 450 7.09 15.89 -23.25
C ARG A 450 8.14 14.79 -23.11
N GLY A 451 9.41 15.13 -23.17
CA GLY A 451 10.49 14.13 -23.13
C GLY A 451 10.47 13.32 -21.83
N PHE A 452 10.28 13.97 -20.70
CA PHE A 452 10.22 13.28 -19.41
C PHE A 452 8.94 12.46 -19.24
N LEU A 453 7.79 13.00 -19.64
CA LEU A 453 6.51 12.25 -19.57
C LEU A 453 6.50 11.07 -20.54
N ALA A 454 7.10 11.21 -21.73
CA ALA A 454 7.29 10.09 -22.66
C ALA A 454 8.22 9.02 -22.08
N PHE A 455 9.37 9.43 -21.51
CA PHE A 455 10.29 8.52 -20.84
C PHE A 455 9.57 7.77 -19.70
N TRP A 456 8.84 8.47 -18.85
CA TRP A 456 8.08 7.87 -17.74
C TRP A 456 7.06 6.85 -18.24
N LEU A 457 6.21 7.24 -19.21
CA LEU A 457 5.19 6.38 -19.79
C LEU A 457 5.83 5.12 -20.40
N VAL A 458 6.81 5.30 -21.28
CA VAL A 458 7.43 4.19 -22.02
C VAL A 458 8.16 3.26 -21.06
N THR A 459 8.95 3.77 -20.12
CA THR A 459 9.72 2.92 -19.21
C THR A 459 8.82 2.12 -18.28
N MET A 460 7.81 2.76 -17.69
CA MET A 460 6.86 2.07 -16.79
C MET A 460 5.91 1.13 -17.53
N PHE A 461 5.74 1.29 -18.85
CA PHE A 461 5.06 0.33 -19.70
C PHE A 461 5.96 -0.85 -20.07
N VAL A 462 7.21 -0.59 -20.46
CA VAL A 462 8.12 -1.62 -20.96
C VAL A 462 8.59 -2.56 -19.84
N VAL A 463 8.89 -2.02 -18.65
CA VAL A 463 9.44 -2.83 -17.54
C VAL A 463 8.60 -4.07 -17.25
N PRO A 464 7.29 -3.99 -16.97
CA PRO A 464 6.48 -5.19 -16.65
C PRO A 464 6.32 -6.13 -17.84
N ASN A 465 6.51 -5.64 -19.07
CA ASN A 465 6.40 -6.43 -20.30
C ASN A 465 7.67 -7.19 -20.69
N VAL A 466 8.79 -6.86 -20.05
CA VAL A 466 10.10 -7.44 -20.40
C VAL A 466 10.71 -8.19 -19.22
N VAL A 467 10.49 -7.69 -18.01
CA VAL A 467 11.10 -8.25 -16.79
C VAL A 467 10.02 -8.45 -15.73
N GLN A 468 10.01 -9.62 -15.11
CA GLN A 468 9.27 -9.90 -13.89
C GLN A 468 10.24 -9.93 -12.72
N VAL A 469 9.92 -9.20 -11.63
CA VAL A 469 10.72 -9.10 -10.40
C VAL A 469 9.93 -9.55 -9.16
N SER A 470 8.87 -10.31 -9.36
CA SER A 470 8.03 -10.88 -8.30
C SER A 470 7.72 -12.32 -8.62
N ALA A 471 7.53 -13.15 -7.61
CA ALA A 471 7.05 -14.52 -7.78
C ALA A 471 5.69 -14.56 -8.48
N ILE A 472 4.83 -13.57 -8.22
CA ILE A 472 3.50 -13.42 -8.84
C ILE A 472 3.58 -12.37 -9.96
N GLY A 473 3.34 -12.81 -11.22
CA GLY A 473 3.36 -11.93 -12.40
C GLY A 473 2.40 -10.75 -12.30
N PHE A 474 1.24 -10.96 -11.68
CA PHE A 474 0.23 -9.92 -11.46
C PHE A 474 0.78 -8.72 -10.69
N ASP A 475 1.72 -8.89 -9.77
CA ASP A 475 2.29 -7.79 -8.98
C ASP A 475 2.99 -6.73 -9.82
N MET A 476 3.43 -7.08 -11.03
CA MET A 476 4.02 -6.12 -11.96
C MET A 476 3.05 -5.03 -12.40
N ASN A 477 1.73 -5.18 -12.16
CA ASN A 477 0.71 -4.15 -12.41
C ASN A 477 1.04 -2.80 -11.73
N LYS A 478 1.82 -2.80 -10.64
CA LYS A 478 2.26 -1.59 -9.92
C LYS A 478 3.02 -0.62 -10.83
N TYR A 479 3.78 -1.13 -11.81
CA TYR A 479 4.43 -0.27 -12.80
C TYR A 479 3.41 0.41 -13.72
N PHE A 480 2.31 -0.25 -14.09
CA PHE A 480 1.22 0.39 -14.83
C PHE A 480 0.52 1.48 -13.99
N GLN A 481 0.40 1.29 -12.67
CA GLN A 481 -0.13 2.34 -11.79
C GLN A 481 0.81 3.56 -11.72
N ALA A 482 2.13 3.34 -11.66
CA ALA A 482 3.10 4.43 -11.78
C ALA A 482 3.06 5.10 -13.16
N MET A 483 2.92 4.32 -14.25
CA MET A 483 2.73 4.81 -15.62
C MET A 483 1.48 5.70 -15.74
N TRP A 484 0.40 5.33 -15.04
CA TRP A 484 -0.88 6.01 -15.09
C TRP A 484 -0.81 7.49 -14.72
N ILE A 485 0.19 7.87 -13.90
CA ILE A 485 0.46 9.28 -13.59
C ILE A 485 0.82 10.05 -14.87
N ALA A 486 1.76 9.53 -15.68
CA ALA A 486 2.15 10.16 -16.95
C ALA A 486 0.99 10.16 -17.95
N VAL A 487 0.23 9.07 -18.04
CA VAL A 487 -0.98 8.94 -18.85
C VAL A 487 -1.97 10.05 -18.52
N ALA A 488 -2.31 10.20 -17.25
CA ALA A 488 -3.27 11.20 -16.80
C ALA A 488 -2.81 12.64 -17.07
N LEU A 489 -1.52 12.95 -16.87
CA LEU A 489 -0.97 14.28 -17.17
C LEU A 489 -1.04 14.59 -18.66
N LEU A 490 -0.68 13.64 -19.52
CA LEU A 490 -0.69 13.77 -20.97
C LEU A 490 -2.12 13.93 -21.50
N ALA A 491 -3.03 13.04 -21.09
CA ALA A 491 -4.44 13.08 -21.47
C ALA A 491 -5.10 14.41 -21.04
N ALA A 492 -4.91 14.79 -19.76
CA ALA A 492 -5.43 16.05 -19.23
C ALA A 492 -4.91 17.28 -19.99
N TRP A 493 -3.63 17.26 -20.41
CA TRP A 493 -3.06 18.33 -21.22
C TRP A 493 -3.72 18.40 -22.60
N LEU A 494 -3.98 17.27 -23.25
CA LEU A 494 -4.66 17.22 -24.54
C LEU A 494 -6.06 17.85 -24.45
N ILE A 495 -6.88 17.36 -23.49
CA ILE A 495 -8.29 17.75 -23.39
C ILE A 495 -8.54 19.09 -22.68
N ARG A 496 -7.51 19.72 -22.12
CA ARG A 496 -7.64 20.94 -21.28
C ARG A 496 -8.38 22.12 -21.95
N ARG A 497 -8.41 22.15 -23.26
CA ARG A 497 -9.06 23.21 -24.06
C ARG A 497 -10.31 22.73 -24.79
N TRP A 498 -10.65 21.46 -24.64
CA TRP A 498 -11.86 20.93 -25.25
C TRP A 498 -13.10 21.55 -24.61
N PRO A 499 -14.22 21.64 -25.36
CA PRO A 499 -15.47 22.08 -24.80
C PRO A 499 -15.94 21.14 -23.67
N ALA A 500 -16.72 21.68 -22.74
CA ALA A 500 -17.15 20.93 -21.55
C ALA A 500 -17.86 19.60 -21.87
N PRO A 501 -18.76 19.51 -22.88
CA PRO A 501 -19.38 18.23 -23.23
C PRO A 501 -18.38 17.15 -23.69
N ALA A 502 -17.34 17.51 -24.44
CA ALA A 502 -16.33 16.57 -24.89
C ALA A 502 -15.47 16.07 -23.71
N VAL A 503 -15.13 16.95 -22.77
CA VAL A 503 -14.43 16.53 -21.54
C VAL A 503 -15.33 15.64 -20.70
N ALA A 504 -16.61 15.97 -20.57
CA ALA A 504 -17.58 15.16 -19.84
C ALA A 504 -17.72 13.76 -20.47
N ALA A 505 -17.73 13.65 -21.79
CA ALA A 505 -17.75 12.36 -22.49
C ALA A 505 -16.50 11.51 -22.17
N VAL A 506 -15.30 12.12 -22.17
CA VAL A 506 -14.06 11.41 -21.77
C VAL A 506 -14.18 10.90 -20.33
N LEU A 507 -14.66 11.72 -19.40
CA LEU A 507 -14.81 11.32 -18.00
C LEU A 507 -15.88 10.22 -17.84
N LEU A 508 -17.01 10.35 -18.54
CA LEU A 508 -18.11 9.38 -18.52
C LEU A 508 -17.64 7.99 -19.02
N LEU A 509 -16.74 7.93 -19.98
CA LEU A 509 -16.19 6.67 -20.50
C LEU A 509 -15.04 6.12 -19.66
N SER A 510 -14.39 6.93 -18.82
CA SER A 510 -13.19 6.55 -18.09
C SER A 510 -13.43 6.23 -16.61
N ILE A 511 -14.51 6.76 -16.02
CA ILE A 511 -14.77 6.67 -14.57
C ILE A 511 -15.58 5.42 -14.14
N PRO A 512 -16.44 4.81 -14.98
CA PRO A 512 -17.35 3.77 -14.48
C PRO A 512 -16.64 2.55 -13.87
N SER A 513 -15.54 2.02 -14.45
CA SER A 513 -14.85 0.85 -13.89
C SER A 513 -14.33 1.09 -12.47
N PRO A 514 -13.60 2.20 -12.17
CA PRO A 514 -13.22 2.54 -10.79
C PRO A 514 -14.41 2.75 -9.84
N LEU A 515 -15.54 3.26 -10.31
CA LEU A 515 -16.74 3.37 -9.47
C LEU A 515 -17.38 2.01 -9.19
N LEU A 516 -17.39 1.10 -10.18
CA LEU A 516 -17.91 -0.26 -10.01
C LEU A 516 -17.08 -1.05 -8.99
N VAL A 517 -15.73 -1.02 -9.07
CA VAL A 517 -14.90 -1.68 -8.06
C VAL A 517 -15.04 -1.03 -6.69
N SER A 518 -15.32 0.27 -6.62
CA SER A 518 -15.60 0.94 -5.35
C SER A 518 -16.95 0.50 -4.78
N ALA A 519 -17.97 0.35 -5.61
CA ALA A 519 -19.27 -0.19 -5.20
C ALA A 519 -19.15 -1.65 -4.75
N TRP A 520 -18.44 -2.47 -5.49
CA TRP A 520 -18.12 -3.85 -5.10
C TRP A 520 -17.41 -3.90 -3.75
N THR A 521 -16.38 -3.07 -3.53
CA THR A 521 -15.67 -2.99 -2.24
C THR A 521 -16.58 -2.53 -1.10
N ALA A 522 -17.48 -1.59 -1.36
CA ALA A 522 -18.36 -1.04 -0.32
C ALA A 522 -19.55 -1.93 0.02
N LEU A 523 -20.08 -2.70 -0.94
CA LEU A 523 -21.37 -3.39 -0.83
C LEU A 523 -21.25 -4.92 -0.72
N ASN A 524 -20.21 -5.52 -1.30
CA ASN A 524 -19.94 -6.95 -1.14
C ASN A 524 -19.68 -7.29 0.33
N ARG A 525 -20.10 -8.49 0.78
CA ARG A 525 -20.05 -8.93 2.19
C ARG A 525 -19.56 -10.37 2.29
N GLU A 526 -18.26 -10.57 2.02
CA GLU A 526 -17.64 -11.86 2.25
C GLU A 526 -17.25 -11.99 3.72
N VAL A 527 -17.65 -13.07 4.36
CA VAL A 527 -17.33 -13.32 5.77
C VAL A 527 -15.83 -13.60 5.91
N VAL A 528 -15.18 -12.80 6.74
CA VAL A 528 -13.76 -12.91 7.10
C VAL A 528 -13.61 -13.82 8.33
N LEU A 529 -14.47 -13.62 9.33
CA LEU A 529 -14.55 -14.43 10.55
C LEU A 529 -16.01 -14.60 10.94
N GLY A 530 -16.43 -15.84 11.19
CA GLY A 530 -17.73 -16.14 11.81
C GLY A 530 -17.77 -15.64 13.26
N TRP A 531 -18.97 -15.49 13.83
CA TRP A 531 -19.10 -14.97 15.20
C TRP A 531 -18.38 -15.83 16.24
N SER A 532 -18.37 -17.16 16.10
CA SER A 532 -17.61 -18.05 16.97
C SER A 532 -16.09 -17.81 16.87
N GLU A 533 -15.60 -17.47 15.70
CA GLU A 533 -14.19 -17.13 15.47
C GLU A 533 -13.85 -15.73 16.02
N VAL A 534 -14.77 -14.77 15.97
CA VAL A 534 -14.62 -13.45 16.61
C VAL A 534 -14.52 -13.59 18.14
N GLU A 535 -15.39 -14.42 18.74
CA GLU A 535 -15.32 -14.72 20.18
C GLU A 535 -14.01 -15.42 20.55
N ALA A 536 -13.55 -16.36 19.71
CA ALA A 536 -12.25 -17.00 19.89
C ALA A 536 -11.10 -16.00 19.78
N ALA A 537 -11.15 -15.05 18.84
CA ALA A 537 -10.14 -14.02 18.69
C ALA A 537 -10.09 -13.07 19.90
N ASP A 538 -11.24 -12.66 20.44
CA ASP A 538 -11.31 -11.89 21.69
C ASP A 538 -10.70 -12.68 22.87
N TRP A 539 -10.99 -13.98 22.97
CA TRP A 539 -10.41 -14.84 23.99
C TRP A 539 -8.89 -15.00 23.81
N ILE A 540 -8.41 -15.25 22.59
CA ILE A 540 -6.98 -15.35 22.26
C ILE A 540 -6.25 -14.08 22.67
N ALA A 541 -6.79 -12.92 22.33
CA ALA A 541 -6.17 -11.64 22.65
C ALA A 541 -6.03 -11.42 24.17
N ALA A 542 -7.02 -11.88 24.96
CA ALA A 542 -7.08 -11.67 26.40
C ALA A 542 -6.31 -12.73 27.22
N ASN A 543 -6.22 -13.97 26.73
CA ASN A 543 -5.79 -15.12 27.56
C ASN A 543 -4.50 -15.79 27.09
N THR A 544 -3.89 -15.34 25.99
CA THR A 544 -2.64 -15.92 25.49
C THR A 544 -1.50 -14.89 25.51
N PRO A 545 -0.24 -15.32 25.74
CA PRO A 545 0.92 -14.43 25.64
C PRO A 545 1.02 -13.74 24.29
N GLU A 546 1.55 -12.51 24.27
CA GLU A 546 1.58 -11.65 23.06
C GLU A 546 2.25 -12.28 21.85
N ARG A 547 3.30 -13.11 22.05
CA ARG A 547 4.05 -13.77 20.97
C ARG A 547 3.70 -15.25 20.81
N SER A 548 2.54 -15.69 21.30
CA SER A 548 2.09 -17.08 21.12
C SER A 548 2.00 -17.46 19.64
N VAL A 549 2.44 -18.67 19.33
CA VAL A 549 2.36 -19.26 18.00
C VAL A 549 1.28 -20.33 17.99
N PHE A 550 0.41 -20.25 16.99
CA PHE A 550 -0.71 -21.15 16.81
C PHE A 550 -0.49 -22.09 15.61
N VAL A 551 -0.82 -23.35 15.76
CA VAL A 551 -1.14 -24.23 14.63
C VAL A 551 -2.53 -23.83 14.13
N THR A 552 -2.66 -23.55 12.83
CA THR A 552 -3.93 -23.20 12.18
C THR A 552 -4.10 -24.02 10.89
N ASN A 553 -5.32 -24.16 10.42
CA ASN A 553 -5.65 -24.98 9.24
C ASN A 553 -5.16 -24.42 7.88
N GLY A 554 -4.39 -23.32 7.86
CA GLY A 554 -3.86 -22.74 6.63
C GLY A 554 -4.86 -21.92 5.81
N TRP A 555 -6.04 -21.57 6.37
CA TRP A 555 -7.00 -20.70 5.70
C TRP A 555 -6.54 -19.25 5.61
N LEU A 556 -7.17 -18.47 4.71
CA LEU A 556 -6.84 -17.06 4.45
C LEU A 556 -6.87 -16.22 5.72
N ASN A 557 -7.98 -16.29 6.43
CA ASN A 557 -8.25 -15.52 7.65
C ASN A 557 -8.28 -16.45 8.87
N SER A 558 -7.87 -15.94 10.01
CA SER A 558 -7.83 -16.70 11.25
C SER A 558 -8.13 -15.78 12.44
N PRO A 559 -8.78 -16.28 13.50
CA PRO A 559 -8.92 -15.57 14.78
C PRO A 559 -7.60 -15.00 15.33
N THR A 560 -6.47 -15.61 14.99
CA THR A 560 -5.13 -15.15 15.41
C THR A 560 -4.75 -13.80 14.79
N ASP A 561 -5.25 -13.48 13.60
CA ASP A 561 -4.90 -12.26 12.85
C ASP A 561 -5.34 -10.99 13.60
N PRO A 562 -6.65 -10.79 13.94
CA PRO A 562 -7.08 -9.65 14.74
C PRO A 562 -6.60 -9.70 16.19
N ALA A 563 -6.37 -10.90 16.75
CA ALA A 563 -5.80 -11.05 18.08
C ALA A 563 -4.31 -10.69 18.16
N GLY A 564 -3.64 -10.49 17.00
CA GLY A 564 -2.22 -10.15 16.93
C GLY A 564 -1.29 -11.29 17.35
N ARG A 565 -1.72 -12.54 17.17
CA ARG A 565 -0.91 -13.72 17.47
C ARG A 565 -0.32 -14.30 16.20
N LEU A 566 0.76 -15.07 16.37
CA LEU A 566 1.46 -15.69 15.25
C LEU A 566 0.83 -17.03 14.89
N ARG A 567 0.91 -17.42 13.63
CA ARG A 567 0.48 -18.76 13.20
C ARG A 567 1.50 -19.41 12.27
N LEU A 568 1.53 -20.74 12.28
CA LEU A 568 2.50 -21.50 11.50
C LEU A 568 2.22 -21.50 10.02
N LEU A 569 0.96 -21.37 9.62
CA LEU A 569 0.54 -21.52 8.22
C LEU A 569 -0.65 -20.60 7.90
N THR A 570 -0.66 -20.09 6.68
CA THR A 570 -1.79 -19.44 6.01
C THR A 570 -1.96 -19.99 4.61
N PHE A 571 -2.81 -19.37 3.81
CA PHE A 571 -2.97 -19.67 2.38
C PHE A 571 -1.63 -19.63 1.64
N THR A 572 -1.22 -20.76 1.12
CA THR A 572 0.13 -21.00 0.60
C THR A 572 0.63 -20.00 -0.45
N PRO A 573 -0.21 -19.45 -1.36
CA PRO A 573 0.22 -18.41 -2.29
C PRO A 573 0.76 -17.14 -1.61
N TYR A 574 0.28 -16.77 -0.43
CA TYR A 574 0.80 -15.59 0.28
C TYR A 574 2.21 -15.83 0.82
N ILE A 575 2.49 -17.05 1.27
CA ILE A 575 3.82 -17.46 1.75
C ILE A 575 4.81 -17.51 0.58
N ALA A 576 4.39 -18.14 -0.53
CA ALA A 576 5.19 -18.22 -1.75
C ALA A 576 5.53 -16.83 -2.34
N ASN A 577 4.59 -15.87 -2.24
CA ASN A 577 4.83 -14.49 -2.67
C ASN A 577 5.93 -13.77 -1.87
N LEU A 578 6.19 -14.21 -0.63
CA LEU A 578 7.32 -13.73 0.17
C LEU A 578 8.65 -14.44 -0.18
N GLY A 579 8.63 -15.43 -1.06
CA GLY A 579 9.80 -16.23 -1.44
C GLY A 579 10.07 -17.41 -0.51
N TYR A 580 9.15 -17.78 0.37
CA TYR A 580 9.26 -18.95 1.23
C TYR A 580 8.56 -20.16 0.63
N SER A 581 9.07 -21.37 0.91
CA SER A 581 8.41 -22.64 0.54
C SER A 581 7.51 -23.10 1.69
N PRO A 582 6.19 -23.21 1.46
CA PRO A 582 5.25 -23.65 2.49
C PRO A 582 5.14 -25.18 2.62
N ASP A 583 5.56 -25.96 1.63
CA ASP A 583 5.16 -27.36 1.42
C ASP A 583 5.48 -28.27 2.61
N GLN A 584 6.71 -28.19 3.13
CA GLN A 584 7.13 -29.02 4.26
C GLN A 584 6.31 -28.69 5.52
N ARG A 585 6.13 -27.38 5.80
CA ARG A 585 5.36 -26.95 6.97
C ARG A 585 3.88 -27.28 6.82
N HIS A 586 3.36 -27.21 5.62
CA HIS A 586 1.99 -27.62 5.31
C HIS A 586 1.79 -29.11 5.62
N ALA A 587 2.69 -29.99 5.18
CA ALA A 587 2.63 -31.42 5.48
C ALA A 587 2.69 -31.72 6.98
N LEU A 588 3.53 -30.98 7.74
CA LEU A 588 3.62 -31.13 9.20
C LEU A 588 2.33 -30.66 9.90
N VAL A 589 1.76 -29.54 9.45
CA VAL A 589 0.47 -29.05 9.98
C VAL A 589 -0.65 -30.05 9.67
N ASP A 590 -0.71 -30.60 8.46
CA ASP A 590 -1.67 -31.66 8.12
C ASP A 590 -1.49 -32.88 9.04
N THR A 591 -0.24 -33.29 9.31
CA THR A 591 0.04 -34.41 10.22
C THR A 591 -0.45 -34.10 11.65
N ILE A 592 -0.29 -32.89 12.16
CA ILE A 592 -0.78 -32.50 13.49
C ILE A 592 -2.31 -32.65 13.58
N TYR A 593 -3.04 -32.22 12.55
CA TYR A 593 -4.51 -32.31 12.54
C TYR A 593 -5.05 -33.70 12.25
N CYS A 594 -4.28 -34.55 11.54
CA CYS A 594 -4.73 -35.84 11.00
C CYS A 594 -4.02 -37.04 11.64
N SER A 595 -3.26 -36.88 12.72
CA SER A 595 -2.56 -37.97 13.40
C SER A 595 -3.52 -38.84 14.20
N ALA A 596 -3.34 -40.15 14.16
CA ALA A 596 -4.01 -41.04 15.10
C ALA A 596 -3.42 -40.96 16.52
N ASP A 597 -2.21 -40.41 16.67
CA ASP A 597 -1.49 -40.28 17.94
C ASP A 597 -1.39 -38.81 18.37
N PRO A 598 -2.11 -38.39 19.42
CA PRO A 598 -2.05 -37.04 19.94
C PRO A 598 -0.69 -36.67 20.57
N GLN A 599 0.09 -37.65 21.07
CA GLN A 599 1.43 -37.41 21.57
C GLN A 599 2.36 -36.98 20.44
N HIS A 600 2.35 -37.69 19.32
CA HIS A 600 3.12 -37.32 18.15
C HIS A 600 2.74 -35.93 17.62
N ALA A 601 1.44 -35.61 17.58
CA ALA A 601 0.96 -34.27 17.22
C ALA A 601 1.50 -33.19 18.19
N ALA A 602 1.59 -33.47 19.49
CA ALA A 602 2.16 -32.55 20.48
C ALA A 602 3.68 -32.34 20.27
N GLU A 603 4.42 -33.40 20.00
CA GLU A 603 5.86 -33.35 19.70
C GLU A 603 6.15 -32.49 18.47
N LEU A 604 5.40 -32.69 17.39
CA LEU A 604 5.50 -31.86 16.17
C LEU A 604 5.17 -30.40 16.46
N THR A 605 4.11 -30.13 17.23
CA THR A 605 3.69 -28.78 17.61
C THR A 605 4.79 -28.05 18.39
N ARG A 606 5.41 -28.74 19.38
CA ARG A 606 6.54 -28.18 20.15
C ARG A 606 7.77 -27.96 19.26
N THR A 607 8.07 -28.89 18.36
CA THR A 607 9.21 -28.81 17.42
C THR A 607 9.06 -27.60 16.50
N LEU A 608 7.84 -27.29 16.07
CA LEU A 608 7.52 -26.11 15.25
C LEU A 608 7.46 -24.81 16.08
N GLY A 609 7.71 -24.86 17.39
CA GLY A 609 7.66 -23.69 18.27
C GLY A 609 6.26 -23.15 18.54
N ALA A 610 5.21 -23.92 18.24
CA ALA A 610 3.85 -23.54 18.55
C ALA A 610 3.45 -23.98 19.97
N THR A 611 2.59 -23.19 20.60
CA THR A 611 2.10 -23.43 21.97
C THR A 611 0.61 -23.70 22.02
N TYR A 612 -0.10 -23.34 20.96
CA TYR A 612 -1.54 -23.53 20.83
C TYR A 612 -1.90 -24.14 19.48
N LEU A 613 -3.02 -24.84 19.47
CA LEU A 613 -3.69 -25.31 18.26
C LEU A 613 -5.11 -24.75 18.22
N LEU A 614 -5.46 -24.11 17.11
CA LEU A 614 -6.81 -23.63 16.84
C LEU A 614 -7.55 -24.70 16.03
N ASP A 615 -8.49 -25.41 16.68
CA ASP A 615 -9.29 -26.45 16.06
C ASP A 615 -10.62 -25.87 15.55
N THR A 616 -10.63 -25.51 14.27
CA THR A 616 -11.84 -25.17 13.49
C THR A 616 -12.16 -26.23 12.46
N GLY A 617 -11.49 -27.37 12.51
CA GLY A 617 -11.56 -28.47 11.57
C GLY A 617 -10.21 -28.82 10.93
N PRO A 618 -10.04 -30.02 10.40
CA PRO A 618 -8.82 -30.41 9.71
C PRO A 618 -8.68 -29.67 8.38
N PRO A 619 -7.44 -29.43 7.91
CA PRO A 619 -7.20 -28.77 6.63
C PRO A 619 -7.61 -29.60 5.41
N ARG A 620 -7.88 -30.90 5.59
CA ARG A 620 -8.28 -31.87 4.55
C ARG A 620 -9.28 -32.87 5.12
N ASP A 621 -9.91 -33.65 4.24
CA ASP A 621 -10.74 -34.80 4.63
C ASP A 621 -9.85 -35.93 5.16
N CYS A 622 -9.58 -35.92 6.44
CA CYS A 622 -8.83 -36.94 7.15
C CYS A 622 -9.49 -37.20 8.52
N PRO A 623 -9.24 -38.38 9.12
CA PRO A 623 -9.60 -38.61 10.52
C PRO A 623 -8.93 -37.56 11.42
N ARG A 624 -9.75 -36.87 12.20
CA ARG A 624 -9.27 -35.79 13.07
C ARG A 624 -8.48 -36.40 14.25
N THR A 625 -7.34 -35.79 14.58
CA THR A 625 -6.62 -36.11 15.82
C THR A 625 -7.52 -35.90 17.02
N ASN A 626 -7.64 -36.91 17.87
CA ASN A 626 -8.38 -36.81 19.12
C ASN A 626 -7.45 -36.30 20.22
N PHE A 627 -7.63 -35.08 20.65
CA PHE A 627 -6.86 -34.45 21.73
C PHE A 627 -7.48 -34.67 23.11
N ASP A 628 -8.74 -35.10 23.19
CA ASP A 628 -9.48 -35.29 24.44
C ASP A 628 -8.84 -36.37 25.31
N GLY A 629 -8.56 -36.03 26.56
CA GLY A 629 -7.96 -36.96 27.54
C GLY A 629 -6.47 -37.22 27.35
N SER A 630 -5.80 -36.62 26.36
CA SER A 630 -4.36 -36.71 26.20
C SER A 630 -3.64 -35.87 27.27
N PRO A 631 -2.60 -36.41 27.96
CA PRO A 631 -1.85 -35.63 28.95
C PRO A 631 -1.01 -34.52 28.32
N ASP A 632 -0.77 -34.59 27.03
CA ASP A 632 0.01 -33.60 26.25
C ASP A 632 -0.80 -32.39 25.83
N TRP A 633 -2.13 -32.44 25.94
CA TRP A 633 -3.04 -31.39 25.48
C TRP A 633 -4.01 -30.97 26.57
N GLU A 634 -4.18 -29.67 26.75
CA GLU A 634 -5.15 -29.05 27.66
C GLU A 634 -6.15 -28.23 26.83
N LEU A 635 -7.43 -28.50 26.98
CA LEU A 635 -8.49 -27.70 26.37
C LEU A 635 -8.54 -26.34 27.06
N ALA A 636 -8.06 -25.31 26.43
CA ALA A 636 -7.99 -23.95 26.95
C ALA A 636 -9.25 -23.12 26.65
N TYR A 637 -9.94 -23.43 25.55
CA TYR A 637 -11.17 -22.76 25.14
C TYR A 637 -12.02 -23.69 24.27
N GLU A 638 -13.34 -23.64 24.53
CA GLU A 638 -14.34 -24.31 23.70
C GLU A 638 -15.62 -23.49 23.68
N ARG A 639 -16.04 -23.09 22.48
CA ARG A 639 -17.32 -22.43 22.26
C ARG A 639 -17.76 -22.51 20.82
N SER A 640 -19.04 -22.83 20.59
CA SER A 640 -19.68 -22.78 19.26
C SER A 640 -18.89 -23.49 18.14
N GLY A 641 -18.29 -24.66 18.46
CA GLY A 641 -17.53 -25.47 17.49
C GLY A 641 -16.08 -25.03 17.27
N VAL A 642 -15.60 -23.99 17.92
CA VAL A 642 -14.20 -23.59 17.95
C VAL A 642 -13.57 -24.07 19.25
N ARG A 643 -12.45 -24.83 19.13
CA ARG A 643 -11.63 -25.28 20.25
C ARG A 643 -10.22 -24.71 20.15
N ILE A 644 -9.64 -24.37 21.28
CA ILE A 644 -8.23 -24.02 21.38
C ILE A 644 -7.56 -24.93 22.38
N TRP A 645 -6.59 -25.68 21.90
CA TRP A 645 -5.79 -26.58 22.69
C TRP A 645 -4.45 -25.94 23.04
N ARG A 646 -4.01 -26.09 24.27
CA ARG A 646 -2.65 -25.72 24.70
C ARG A 646 -1.82 -26.97 24.83
N VAL A 647 -0.62 -26.99 24.24
CA VAL A 647 0.32 -28.08 24.42
C VAL A 647 0.96 -27.96 25.81
N THR A 648 0.87 -29.04 26.62
CA THR A 648 1.48 -29.14 27.95
C THR A 648 2.97 -29.49 27.82
N GLY A 649 3.78 -29.20 28.84
CA GLY A 649 5.22 -29.54 28.84
C GLY A 649 6.09 -28.75 27.85
N GLY A 650 5.56 -27.72 27.21
CA GLY A 650 6.33 -26.79 26.38
C GLY A 650 7.12 -25.80 27.24
N LEU A 651 8.31 -25.42 26.80
CA LEU A 651 9.22 -24.49 27.46
C LEU A 651 8.48 -23.20 27.85
N ALA A 652 8.42 -22.92 29.14
CA ALA A 652 8.12 -21.60 29.68
C ALA A 652 9.25 -20.65 29.21
N SER A 653 8.87 -19.60 28.49
CA SER A 653 9.73 -18.55 27.92
C SER A 653 10.45 -18.92 26.61
N VAL A 654 9.84 -18.52 25.49
CA VAL A 654 10.53 -18.42 24.19
C VAL A 654 11.29 -17.09 24.17
N ASP A 655 12.43 -17.03 24.82
CA ASP A 655 13.41 -15.93 24.64
C ASP A 655 14.39 -16.16 23.49
N ARG A 656 14.27 -17.28 22.78
CA ARG A 656 14.99 -17.50 21.51
C ARG A 656 14.05 -18.15 20.49
N PRO A 657 13.78 -17.52 19.36
CA PRO A 657 13.31 -18.27 18.22
C PRO A 657 14.42 -19.29 17.89
N ALA A 658 14.15 -20.57 18.02
CA ALA A 658 14.96 -21.56 17.36
C ALA A 658 15.02 -21.14 15.88
N SER A 659 16.19 -20.79 15.38
CA SER A 659 16.42 -20.67 13.96
C SER A 659 16.19 -22.07 13.38
N LEU A 660 14.95 -22.33 12.96
CA LEU A 660 14.59 -23.49 12.19
C LEU A 660 15.27 -23.29 10.82
N SER A 661 16.57 -23.64 10.76
CA SER A 661 17.28 -23.75 9.49
C SER A 661 16.73 -25.00 8.79
N PHE A 662 15.57 -24.86 8.16
CA PHE A 662 15.17 -25.79 7.12
C PHE A 662 16.14 -25.59 5.97
N GLY A 663 16.84 -26.67 5.57
CA GLY A 663 17.86 -26.65 4.54
C GLY A 663 17.41 -25.85 3.30
N ARG A 664 18.32 -25.02 2.81
CA ARG A 664 18.18 -24.22 1.59
C ARG A 664 18.10 -25.12 0.38
#